data_74b39c1f3ed4ef4c49f7850353b44e7b
#
_entry.id   74b39c1f3ed4ef4c49f7850353b44e7b
#
_cell.length_a   1.000
_cell.length_b   1.000
_cell.length_c   1.000
_cell.angle_alpha   90.00
_cell.angle_beta   90.00
_cell.angle_gamma   90.00
#
_symmetry.space_group_name_H-M   'P 1'
#
loop_
_entity.id
_entity.type
_entity.pdbx_description
1 polymer ?
#
loop_
_entity_poly.entity_id
_entity_poly.type
_entity_poly.pdbx_seq_one_letter_code
_entity_poly.pdbx_strand_id
1 'polypeptide(L)'
;AGDGAGVEAQQSDFTMYGGKITNNHVIKGSNNEGGGVNMHTGGTFTMYGGEISGNACSDTGGGVISAGTYLKLYGGTISNNTADKRGGGVFTNMTLTISDGITITGNKSEQGGGIYTYDEDITINGGNITGNTATYGGGVYHIGDYRTCDTLTISGSATITGNTATDGGGVYVESGKNTSNWNKGQGALQINGGSITNNTATGNGGGVYINKRGLLTITGGNVTDNTATVNGGGLYFNGESKKFNISGNINVTGNKKSGKANNIYLPNGQIIKIMGELTNTAPIGVTTEVEPNSSNYVQIASGRAAYATPDKFQYENNDTSISAVLSGSNNLLVACEHNWGTTWQTDSTSHWHSCSICNGKDNIVNHSGGTATCTEKAICEGCSLPYGNTLGHDFTGDTWQTDADHHWKKCSRCDVTDTESPHEWNSGKVTTQPTCTTAGQKTYTCTVCSATKVETLDALGHNFAKYDAKAATCTEIGWNTYFTCTNCNYTTYKEIAALGHDKVSHKAKAATCTEKGWNAYDTCSRCDYTSYKEIAALGHDFTSNTWQSDAHRHWKKCSRCKAAGKKTQHTGGTATCKDRAVCTTCSKAYGTLDAKHHVGGMEIRDMVEPTTKKAGHTGNSYCKGCNTKLSDGTVIPVISN
;
A
#
# COMPACT_ATOMS: atom_id res chain seq x y z
N ALA A 1 -25.33 -39.56 13.58
CA ALA A 1 -24.60 -39.07 12.42
C ALA A 1 -23.60 -38.05 12.93
N GLY A 2 -22.36 -38.22 12.54
CA GLY A 2 -21.29 -37.33 12.96
C GLY A 2 -21.48 -35.89 12.43
N ASP A 3 -20.65 -35.00 12.93
CA ASP A 3 -20.73 -33.58 12.64
C ASP A 3 -20.11 -33.19 11.27
N GLY A 4 -19.41 -34.10 10.58
CA GLY A 4 -18.80 -33.86 9.26
C GLY A 4 -19.38 -34.76 8.17
N ALA A 5 -19.79 -34.18 7.04
CA ALA A 5 -20.33 -34.97 5.94
C ALA A 5 -19.26 -35.57 5.01
N GLY A 6 -18.21 -34.84 4.69
CA GLY A 6 -17.12 -35.28 3.79
C GLY A 6 -15.94 -35.87 4.53
N VAL A 7 -15.31 -35.07 5.38
CA VAL A 7 -14.17 -35.45 6.22
C VAL A 7 -14.39 -34.94 7.62
N GLU A 8 -14.23 -35.79 8.61
CA GLU A 8 -14.17 -35.41 10.02
C GLU A 8 -12.84 -35.81 10.61
N ALA A 9 -12.16 -34.87 11.27
CA ALA A 9 -10.89 -35.11 11.95
C ALA A 9 -10.93 -34.49 13.34
N GLN A 10 -10.64 -35.30 14.34
CA GLN A 10 -10.59 -34.90 15.75
C GLN A 10 -9.19 -35.15 16.30
N GLN A 11 -8.58 -34.12 16.88
CA GLN A 11 -7.21 -34.16 17.46
C GLN A 11 -6.15 -34.72 16.47
N SER A 12 -6.30 -34.41 15.18
CA SER A 12 -5.48 -34.97 14.11
C SER A 12 -5.20 -33.94 13.04
N ASP A 13 -4.06 -34.08 12.39
CA ASP A 13 -3.74 -33.27 11.21
C ASP A 13 -4.41 -33.86 9.97
N PHE A 14 -4.97 -32.97 9.15
CA PHE A 14 -5.47 -33.33 7.82
C PHE A 14 -4.76 -32.49 6.77
N THR A 15 -4.15 -33.12 5.79
CA THR A 15 -3.47 -32.42 4.69
C THR A 15 -4.07 -32.81 3.36
N MET A 16 -4.51 -31.81 2.60
CA MET A 16 -5.06 -31.97 1.27
C MET A 16 -4.11 -31.39 0.22
N TYR A 17 -3.47 -32.26 -0.56
CA TYR A 17 -2.62 -31.86 -1.68
C TYR A 17 -3.39 -31.68 -3.00
N GLY A 18 -4.54 -32.31 -3.12
CA GLY A 18 -5.39 -32.32 -4.32
C GLY A 18 -6.64 -33.15 -4.09
N GLY A 19 -7.36 -33.46 -5.16
CA GLY A 19 -8.62 -34.20 -5.08
C GLY A 19 -9.82 -33.30 -4.78
N LYS A 20 -10.96 -33.92 -4.47
CA LYS A 20 -12.23 -33.22 -4.31
C LYS A 20 -13.00 -33.73 -3.11
N ILE A 21 -13.57 -32.82 -2.36
CA ILE A 21 -14.55 -33.06 -1.30
C ILE A 21 -15.80 -32.28 -1.69
N THR A 22 -16.74 -32.96 -2.29
CA THR A 22 -17.82 -32.27 -2.99
C THR A 22 -19.21 -32.84 -2.69
N ASN A 23 -20.20 -31.96 -2.67
CA ASN A 23 -21.62 -32.28 -2.57
C ASN A 23 -21.98 -33.10 -1.31
N ASN A 24 -21.26 -32.89 -0.21
CA ASN A 24 -21.60 -33.50 1.05
C ASN A 24 -22.61 -32.62 1.80
N HIS A 25 -23.57 -33.23 2.43
CA HIS A 25 -24.66 -32.54 3.12
C HIS A 25 -24.82 -33.05 4.54
N VAL A 26 -24.65 -32.19 5.53
CA VAL A 26 -25.01 -32.48 6.91
C VAL A 26 -26.50 -32.24 7.10
N ILE A 27 -27.26 -33.31 7.17
CA ILE A 27 -28.70 -33.28 7.39
C ILE A 27 -28.96 -33.37 8.90
N LYS A 28 -29.76 -32.46 9.43
CA LYS A 28 -30.20 -32.31 10.82
C LYS A 28 -29.74 -33.41 11.81
N GLY A 29 -28.72 -33.10 12.60
CA GLY A 29 -28.21 -33.83 13.76
C GLY A 29 -28.05 -32.90 14.96
N SER A 30 -27.31 -33.31 16.00
CA SER A 30 -27.11 -32.49 17.21
C SER A 30 -26.20 -31.28 17.01
N ASN A 31 -25.29 -31.32 16.06
CA ASN A 31 -24.29 -30.23 15.84
C ASN A 31 -24.25 -29.67 14.41
N ASN A 32 -24.79 -30.26 13.39
CA ASN A 32 -25.02 -29.73 12.04
C ASN A 32 -23.86 -28.89 11.41
N GLU A 33 -22.62 -29.23 11.70
CA GLU A 33 -21.42 -28.48 11.36
C GLU A 33 -20.57 -29.20 10.31
N GLY A 34 -19.77 -28.44 9.52
CA GLY A 34 -18.76 -29.00 8.63
C GLY A 34 -19.29 -29.81 7.46
N GLY A 35 -19.91 -29.16 6.49
CA GLY A 35 -20.44 -29.85 5.30
C GLY A 35 -19.37 -30.60 4.51
N GLY A 36 -18.23 -30.00 4.24
CA GLY A 36 -17.11 -30.63 3.53
C GLY A 36 -16.08 -31.24 4.48
N VAL A 37 -15.42 -30.41 5.26
CA VAL A 37 -14.37 -30.77 6.21
C VAL A 37 -14.73 -30.25 7.60
N ASN A 38 -14.69 -31.12 8.58
CA ASN A 38 -14.91 -30.78 9.97
C ASN A 38 -13.67 -31.13 10.80
N MET A 39 -13.01 -30.09 11.35
CA MET A 39 -11.83 -30.21 12.19
C MET A 39 -12.18 -29.82 13.62
N HIS A 40 -12.04 -30.72 14.58
CA HIS A 40 -12.33 -30.49 15.99
C HIS A 40 -11.10 -30.64 16.90
N THR A 41 -11.00 -29.74 17.88
CA THR A 41 -10.17 -29.86 19.09
C THR A 41 -8.72 -30.32 18.87
N GLY A 42 -7.88 -29.44 18.32
CA GLY A 42 -6.46 -29.67 18.09
C GLY A 42 -6.13 -30.19 16.68
N GLY A 43 -4.86 -30.17 16.34
CA GLY A 43 -4.40 -30.49 14.99
C GLY A 43 -4.39 -29.31 14.01
N THR A 44 -4.09 -29.60 12.75
CA THR A 44 -4.00 -28.60 11.68
C THR A 44 -4.66 -29.13 10.43
N PHE A 45 -5.52 -28.33 9.81
CA PHE A 45 -5.89 -28.57 8.41
C PHE A 45 -4.98 -27.75 7.50
N THR A 46 -4.30 -28.42 6.59
CA THR A 46 -3.46 -27.79 5.59
C THR A 46 -3.94 -28.14 4.18
N MET A 47 -4.28 -27.13 3.39
CA MET A 47 -4.70 -27.31 1.99
C MET A 47 -3.66 -26.68 1.05
N TYR A 48 -2.96 -27.54 0.28
CA TYR A 48 -2.03 -27.13 -0.76
C TYR A 48 -2.68 -27.09 -2.16
N GLY A 49 -3.82 -27.75 -2.32
CA GLY A 49 -4.53 -27.81 -3.59
C GLY A 49 -5.79 -28.66 -3.48
N GLY A 50 -6.50 -28.79 -4.59
CA GLY A 50 -7.76 -29.54 -4.66
C GLY A 50 -9.00 -28.63 -4.54
N GLU A 51 -10.15 -29.24 -4.37
CA GLU A 51 -11.45 -28.59 -4.42
C GLU A 51 -12.35 -29.06 -3.26
N ILE A 52 -12.89 -28.11 -2.52
CA ILE A 52 -13.94 -28.34 -1.53
C ILE A 52 -15.16 -27.56 -2.00
N SER A 53 -16.14 -28.26 -2.60
CA SER A 53 -17.22 -27.55 -3.29
C SER A 53 -18.59 -28.19 -3.18
N GLY A 54 -19.61 -27.36 -3.24
CA GLY A 54 -20.99 -27.81 -3.22
C GLY A 54 -21.42 -28.49 -1.91
N ASN A 55 -20.63 -28.34 -0.84
CA ASN A 55 -20.97 -28.95 0.44
C ASN A 55 -21.92 -28.04 1.22
N ALA A 56 -22.78 -28.64 2.05
CA ALA A 56 -23.78 -27.90 2.79
C ALA A 56 -23.97 -28.40 4.21
N CYS A 57 -24.22 -27.45 5.12
CA CYS A 57 -24.63 -27.73 6.49
C CYS A 57 -25.70 -26.73 6.96
N SER A 58 -26.48 -27.12 7.95
CA SER A 58 -27.55 -26.27 8.50
C SER A 58 -27.08 -25.36 9.66
N ASP A 59 -25.81 -25.33 9.99
CA ASP A 59 -25.28 -24.39 10.99
C ASP A 59 -23.97 -23.70 10.48
N THR A 60 -22.82 -24.32 10.66
CA THR A 60 -21.51 -23.64 10.57
C THR A 60 -20.54 -24.42 9.71
N GLY A 61 -19.77 -23.70 8.83
CA GLY A 61 -18.70 -24.29 8.03
C GLY A 61 -19.21 -25.14 6.87
N GLY A 62 -19.88 -24.55 5.90
CA GLY A 62 -20.38 -25.28 4.74
C GLY A 62 -19.30 -26.04 3.98
N GLY A 63 -18.19 -25.39 3.67
CA GLY A 63 -17.01 -26.04 3.10
C GLY A 63 -16.09 -26.62 4.18
N VAL A 64 -15.62 -25.78 5.08
CA VAL A 64 -14.65 -26.12 6.13
C VAL A 64 -15.07 -25.50 7.45
N ILE A 65 -15.09 -26.29 8.49
CA ILE A 65 -15.05 -25.79 9.87
C ILE A 65 -13.73 -26.17 10.52
N SER A 66 -13.11 -25.21 11.20
CA SER A 66 -11.91 -25.36 12.00
C SER A 66 -12.20 -24.82 13.40
N ALA A 67 -12.65 -25.69 14.29
CA ALA A 67 -13.04 -25.36 15.67
C ALA A 67 -11.97 -25.85 16.65
N GLY A 68 -11.20 -24.93 17.22
CA GLY A 68 -10.06 -25.27 18.10
C GLY A 68 -8.87 -25.89 17.37
N THR A 69 -8.70 -25.62 16.07
CA THR A 69 -7.66 -26.18 15.21
C THR A 69 -7.04 -25.10 14.33
N TYR A 70 -5.79 -25.30 13.88
CA TYR A 70 -5.10 -24.38 12.97
C TYR A 70 -5.55 -24.65 11.52
N LEU A 71 -5.77 -23.59 10.76
CA LEU A 71 -6.15 -23.67 9.36
C LEU A 71 -5.12 -22.98 8.45
N LYS A 72 -4.57 -23.74 7.51
CA LYS A 72 -3.55 -23.25 6.56
C LYS A 72 -4.01 -23.51 5.13
N LEU A 73 -4.33 -22.45 4.41
CA LEU A 73 -4.83 -22.50 3.05
C LEU A 73 -3.78 -21.90 2.11
N TYR A 74 -2.97 -22.77 1.52
CA TYR A 74 -1.88 -22.41 0.60
C TYR A 74 -2.28 -22.48 -0.88
N GLY A 75 -3.33 -23.22 -1.20
CA GLY A 75 -3.79 -23.34 -2.58
C GLY A 75 -5.03 -24.20 -2.73
N GLY A 76 -5.64 -24.16 -3.89
CA GLY A 76 -6.87 -24.87 -4.22
C GLY A 76 -8.11 -23.98 -4.23
N THR A 77 -9.28 -24.60 -4.18
CA THR A 77 -10.56 -23.88 -4.30
C THR A 77 -11.56 -24.36 -3.26
N ILE A 78 -12.16 -23.42 -2.54
CA ILE A 78 -13.29 -23.66 -1.65
C ILE A 78 -14.49 -22.92 -2.24
N SER A 79 -15.43 -23.65 -2.87
CA SER A 79 -16.43 -22.99 -3.69
C SER A 79 -17.84 -23.57 -3.56
N ASN A 80 -18.82 -22.68 -3.75
CA ASN A 80 -20.25 -23.06 -3.81
C ASN A 80 -20.71 -23.85 -2.59
N ASN A 81 -20.06 -23.69 -1.44
CA ASN A 81 -20.48 -24.32 -0.20
C ASN A 81 -21.52 -23.45 0.52
N THR A 82 -22.38 -24.06 1.29
CA THR A 82 -23.48 -23.37 1.98
C THR A 82 -23.50 -23.75 3.46
N ALA A 83 -23.56 -22.76 4.32
CA ALA A 83 -23.94 -22.91 5.72
C ALA A 83 -25.16 -22.02 5.99
N ASP A 84 -26.12 -22.49 6.76
CA ASP A 84 -27.29 -21.65 7.04
C ASP A 84 -26.92 -20.44 7.89
N LYS A 85 -25.96 -20.59 8.83
CA LYS A 85 -25.61 -19.50 9.75
C LYS A 85 -24.25 -18.89 9.51
N ARG A 86 -23.14 -19.66 9.55
CA ARG A 86 -21.78 -19.07 9.59
C ARG A 86 -20.79 -19.80 8.68
N GLY A 87 -19.98 -19.01 7.98
CA GLY A 87 -18.87 -19.53 7.19
C GLY A 87 -19.31 -20.46 6.08
N GLY A 88 -19.94 -19.91 5.03
CA GLY A 88 -20.35 -20.71 3.87
C GLY A 88 -19.18 -21.49 3.26
N GLY A 89 -18.05 -20.82 3.04
CA GLY A 89 -16.79 -21.46 2.65
C GLY A 89 -16.04 -22.01 3.85
N VAL A 90 -15.69 -21.12 4.77
CA VAL A 90 -14.79 -21.40 5.91
C VAL A 90 -15.35 -20.80 7.19
N PHE A 91 -15.36 -21.58 8.24
CA PHE A 91 -15.49 -21.12 9.62
C PHE A 91 -14.20 -21.43 10.39
N THR A 92 -13.68 -20.47 11.17
CA THR A 92 -12.58 -20.70 12.12
C THR A 92 -12.72 -19.85 13.37
N ASN A 93 -12.34 -20.42 14.51
CA ASN A 93 -12.14 -19.73 15.78
C ASN A 93 -10.68 -19.85 16.28
N MET A 94 -9.76 -20.14 15.38
CA MET A 94 -8.32 -20.24 15.62
C MET A 94 -7.55 -19.60 14.46
N THR A 95 -6.23 -19.61 14.58
CA THR A 95 -5.36 -19.01 13.58
C THR A 95 -5.63 -19.54 12.17
N LEU A 96 -5.83 -18.61 11.25
CA LEU A 96 -6.01 -18.84 9.83
C LEU A 96 -4.85 -18.24 9.04
N THR A 97 -4.23 -19.06 8.21
CA THR A 97 -3.23 -18.60 7.23
C THR A 97 -3.78 -18.76 5.82
N ILE A 98 -3.81 -17.67 5.07
CA ILE A 98 -4.23 -17.64 3.66
C ILE A 98 -3.07 -17.14 2.78
N SER A 99 -2.81 -17.86 1.69
CA SER A 99 -1.78 -17.53 0.69
C SER A 99 -2.37 -17.33 -0.70
N ASP A 100 -1.58 -16.82 -1.64
CA ASP A 100 -2.00 -16.44 -3.00
C ASP A 100 -2.63 -17.57 -3.84
N GLY A 101 -2.33 -18.83 -3.52
CA GLY A 101 -2.82 -19.99 -4.28
C GLY A 101 -4.26 -20.39 -4.00
N ILE A 102 -4.91 -19.83 -2.98
CA ILE A 102 -6.28 -20.21 -2.58
C ILE A 102 -7.34 -19.33 -3.25
N THR A 103 -8.45 -19.93 -3.64
CA THR A 103 -9.65 -19.22 -4.06
C THR A 103 -10.85 -19.68 -3.24
N ILE A 104 -11.55 -18.74 -2.62
CA ILE A 104 -12.78 -18.97 -1.84
C ILE A 104 -13.92 -18.23 -2.56
N THR A 105 -14.79 -18.98 -3.24
CA THR A 105 -15.72 -18.37 -4.19
C THR A 105 -17.11 -18.99 -4.21
N GLY A 106 -18.13 -18.16 -4.45
CA GLY A 106 -19.51 -18.64 -4.63
C GLY A 106 -20.14 -19.27 -3.38
N ASN A 107 -19.51 -19.12 -2.21
CA ASN A 107 -20.03 -19.70 -0.97
C ASN A 107 -21.12 -18.81 -0.37
N LYS A 108 -22.02 -19.43 0.42
CA LYS A 108 -23.20 -18.76 0.94
C LYS A 108 -23.44 -19.08 2.41
N SER A 109 -23.77 -18.05 3.20
CA SER A 109 -24.24 -18.20 4.60
C SER A 109 -25.04 -16.97 5.05
N GLU A 110 -25.50 -16.96 6.29
CA GLU A 110 -26.03 -15.77 6.93
C GLU A 110 -24.86 -14.82 7.30
N GLN A 111 -23.78 -15.34 7.86
CA GLN A 111 -22.60 -14.58 8.31
C GLN A 111 -21.34 -15.17 7.70
N GLY A 112 -20.53 -14.33 6.99
CA GLY A 112 -19.30 -14.76 6.35
C GLY A 112 -19.52 -15.73 5.21
N GLY A 113 -20.08 -15.27 4.09
CA GLY A 113 -20.32 -16.12 2.92
C GLY A 113 -19.07 -16.87 2.50
N GLY A 114 -17.94 -16.17 2.36
CA GLY A 114 -16.63 -16.78 2.14
C GLY A 114 -16.04 -17.32 3.44
N ILE A 115 -15.78 -16.44 4.39
CA ILE A 115 -15.08 -16.74 5.64
C ILE A 115 -15.81 -16.13 6.83
N TYR A 116 -15.96 -16.92 7.89
CA TYR A 116 -16.34 -16.45 9.22
C TYR A 116 -15.19 -16.70 10.20
N THR A 117 -14.77 -15.67 10.94
CA THR A 117 -13.71 -15.76 11.95
C THR A 117 -14.18 -15.26 13.31
N TYR A 118 -13.74 -15.92 14.38
CA TYR A 118 -14.13 -15.64 15.75
C TYR A 118 -12.97 -15.90 16.73
N ASP A 119 -12.76 -15.03 17.70
CA ASP A 119 -11.86 -15.19 18.88
C ASP A 119 -10.34 -15.19 18.63
N GLU A 120 -9.82 -14.78 17.46
CA GLU A 120 -8.37 -14.82 17.20
C GLU A 120 -7.91 -13.72 16.24
N ASP A 121 -6.64 -13.36 16.34
CA ASP A 121 -5.98 -12.50 15.35
C ASP A 121 -5.80 -13.26 14.02
N ILE A 122 -6.42 -12.76 12.98
CA ILE A 122 -6.43 -13.38 11.65
C ILE A 122 -5.68 -12.50 10.65
N THR A 123 -4.84 -13.12 9.84
CA THR A 123 -4.16 -12.42 8.74
C THR A 123 -4.49 -13.05 7.39
N ILE A 124 -5.08 -12.25 6.52
CA ILE A 124 -5.28 -12.57 5.10
C ILE A 124 -4.22 -11.81 4.32
N ASN A 125 -3.12 -12.50 3.95
CA ASN A 125 -1.96 -11.88 3.28
C ASN A 125 -1.90 -12.20 1.78
N GLY A 126 -2.85 -12.93 1.26
CA GLY A 126 -2.97 -13.32 -0.13
C GLY A 126 -4.31 -14.01 -0.37
N GLY A 127 -4.43 -14.70 -1.52
CA GLY A 127 -5.63 -15.43 -1.90
C GLY A 127 -6.76 -14.55 -2.44
N ASN A 128 -7.77 -15.23 -2.97
CA ASN A 128 -8.86 -14.61 -3.69
C ASN A 128 -10.21 -15.01 -3.07
N ILE A 129 -10.86 -14.07 -2.41
CA ILE A 129 -12.19 -14.25 -1.78
C ILE A 129 -13.21 -13.53 -2.66
N THR A 130 -13.94 -14.27 -3.48
CA THR A 130 -14.72 -13.66 -4.56
C THR A 130 -16.10 -14.28 -4.76
N GLY A 131 -17.08 -13.46 -5.10
CA GLY A 131 -18.43 -13.94 -5.48
C GLY A 131 -19.19 -14.66 -4.37
N ASN A 132 -18.80 -14.48 -3.10
CA ASN A 132 -19.51 -15.08 -1.97
C ASN A 132 -20.71 -14.22 -1.54
N THR A 133 -21.68 -14.84 -0.93
CA THR A 133 -22.95 -14.19 -0.56
C THR A 133 -23.30 -14.45 0.90
N ALA A 134 -23.70 -13.39 1.61
CA ALA A 134 -24.18 -13.50 2.99
C ALA A 134 -25.25 -12.45 3.30
N THR A 135 -25.82 -12.51 4.49
CA THR A 135 -26.53 -11.37 5.07
C THR A 135 -25.51 -10.37 5.61
N TYR A 136 -24.46 -10.85 6.29
CA TYR A 136 -23.39 -10.02 6.86
C TYR A 136 -22.03 -10.57 6.45
N GLY A 137 -21.17 -9.69 5.86
CA GLY A 137 -19.85 -10.08 5.42
C GLY A 137 -19.85 -11.08 4.28
N GLY A 138 -20.23 -10.64 3.07
CA GLY A 138 -20.27 -11.52 1.90
C GLY A 138 -18.96 -12.25 1.66
N GLY A 139 -17.85 -11.52 1.69
CA GLY A 139 -16.50 -12.11 1.65
C GLY A 139 -16.08 -12.64 3.01
N VAL A 140 -15.96 -11.74 4.00
CA VAL A 140 -15.45 -12.07 5.34
C VAL A 140 -16.34 -11.45 6.41
N TYR A 141 -16.67 -12.24 7.41
CA TYR A 141 -17.26 -11.79 8.67
C TYR A 141 -16.26 -12.06 9.80
N HIS A 142 -15.87 -11.03 10.52
CA HIS A 142 -14.98 -11.11 11.66
C HIS A 142 -15.67 -10.60 12.92
N ILE A 143 -15.61 -11.38 13.98
CA ILE A 143 -16.13 -10.98 15.29
C ILE A 143 -15.03 -11.18 16.34
N GLY A 144 -14.69 -10.12 17.07
CA GLY A 144 -13.76 -10.20 18.20
C GLY A 144 -14.40 -10.85 19.42
N ASP A 145 -13.60 -11.56 20.22
CA ASP A 145 -14.00 -12.12 21.50
C ASP A 145 -14.51 -11.03 22.46
N TYR A 146 -15.30 -11.43 23.41
CA TYR A 146 -15.78 -10.54 24.47
C TYR A 146 -14.70 -10.14 25.50
N ARG A 147 -13.51 -10.74 25.47
CA ARG A 147 -12.40 -10.54 26.43
C ARG A 147 -11.23 -9.78 25.83
N THR A 148 -10.97 -9.97 24.56
CA THR A 148 -9.77 -9.50 23.82
C THR A 148 -10.16 -8.51 22.71
N CYS A 149 -9.18 -7.90 22.11
CA CYS A 149 -9.35 -7.12 20.89
C CYS A 149 -8.70 -7.92 19.77
N ASP A 150 -9.52 -8.66 19.03
CA ASP A 150 -9.05 -9.53 17.98
C ASP A 150 -9.08 -8.82 16.64
N THR A 151 -8.02 -8.97 15.88
CA THR A 151 -7.77 -8.19 14.67
C THR A 151 -7.81 -9.06 13.42
N LEU A 152 -8.67 -8.70 12.48
CA LEU A 152 -8.56 -9.15 11.10
C LEU A 152 -7.58 -8.22 10.37
N THR A 153 -6.45 -8.73 9.93
CA THR A 153 -5.48 -8.00 9.11
C THR A 153 -5.59 -8.42 7.65
N ILE A 154 -5.78 -7.44 6.76
CA ILE A 154 -5.74 -7.62 5.31
C ILE A 154 -4.46 -6.97 4.81
N SER A 155 -3.63 -7.72 4.09
CA SER A 155 -2.30 -7.27 3.65
C SER A 155 -1.86 -7.98 2.35
N GLY A 156 -0.67 -7.66 1.88
CA GLY A 156 -0.04 -8.33 0.74
C GLY A 156 -0.86 -8.24 -0.54
N SER A 157 -1.07 -9.37 -1.18
CA SER A 157 -1.81 -9.55 -2.44
C SER A 157 -3.27 -10.00 -2.23
N ALA A 158 -3.77 -9.98 -0.99
CA ALA A 158 -5.13 -10.40 -0.68
C ALA A 158 -6.18 -9.67 -1.52
N THR A 159 -7.12 -10.41 -2.11
CA THR A 159 -8.19 -9.85 -2.94
C THR A 159 -9.55 -10.30 -2.42
N ILE A 160 -10.39 -9.34 -2.03
CA ILE A 160 -11.77 -9.56 -1.61
C ILE A 160 -12.67 -8.82 -2.61
N THR A 161 -13.25 -9.55 -3.57
CA THR A 161 -13.90 -8.91 -4.72
C THR A 161 -15.21 -9.58 -5.14
N GLY A 162 -16.15 -8.77 -5.62
CA GLY A 162 -17.41 -9.29 -6.18
C GLY A 162 -18.30 -10.01 -5.18
N ASN A 163 -18.08 -9.85 -3.87
CA ASN A 163 -18.92 -10.47 -2.84
C ASN A 163 -20.18 -9.63 -2.58
N THR A 164 -21.23 -10.27 -2.13
CA THR A 164 -22.53 -9.62 -1.93
C THR A 164 -23.06 -9.90 -0.53
N ALA A 165 -23.58 -8.86 0.12
CA ALA A 165 -24.25 -9.00 1.41
C ALA A 165 -25.41 -7.99 1.58
N THR A 166 -26.14 -8.10 2.68
CA THR A 166 -26.98 -7.00 3.14
C THR A 166 -26.08 -5.90 3.70
N ASP A 167 -25.18 -6.20 4.64
CA ASP A 167 -24.19 -5.26 5.16
C ASP A 167 -22.78 -5.87 5.09
N GLY A 168 -21.79 -5.05 4.71
CA GLY A 168 -20.41 -5.49 4.54
C GLY A 168 -20.24 -6.46 3.37
N GLY A 169 -20.50 -5.99 2.14
CA GLY A 169 -20.38 -6.85 0.96
C GLY A 169 -19.04 -7.59 0.88
N GLY A 170 -17.94 -6.87 1.09
CA GLY A 170 -16.61 -7.46 1.21
C GLY A 170 -16.33 -7.97 2.61
N VAL A 171 -16.31 -7.08 3.60
CA VAL A 171 -15.93 -7.37 4.99
C VAL A 171 -16.95 -6.78 5.97
N TYR A 172 -17.34 -7.55 6.95
CA TYR A 172 -18.13 -7.12 8.10
C TYR A 172 -17.37 -7.41 9.39
N VAL A 173 -17.24 -6.40 10.25
CA VAL A 173 -16.58 -6.54 11.55
C VAL A 173 -17.57 -6.28 12.67
N GLU A 174 -17.67 -7.20 13.60
CA GLU A 174 -18.50 -7.11 14.79
C GLU A 174 -17.67 -7.23 16.07
N SER A 175 -18.10 -6.58 17.12
CA SER A 175 -17.55 -6.76 18.47
C SER A 175 -18.41 -7.74 19.26
N GLY A 176 -17.77 -8.65 19.97
CA GLY A 176 -18.44 -9.69 20.77
C GLY A 176 -19.44 -9.10 21.78
N LYS A 177 -20.55 -9.78 21.96
CA LYS A 177 -21.62 -9.40 22.92
C LYS A 177 -21.38 -10.11 24.23
N ASN A 178 -21.00 -9.40 25.28
CA ASN A 178 -21.14 -9.91 26.64
C ASN A 178 -22.35 -9.22 27.32
N THR A 179 -23.33 -10.01 27.73
CA THR A 179 -24.55 -9.53 28.38
C THR A 179 -24.36 -9.15 29.84
N SER A 180 -23.23 -9.50 30.46
CA SER A 180 -23.07 -9.41 31.92
C SER A 180 -21.95 -8.48 32.43
N ASN A 181 -21.03 -7.96 31.58
CA ASN A 181 -19.96 -7.07 32.02
C ASN A 181 -19.53 -6.06 30.93
N TRP A 182 -19.23 -4.83 31.34
CA TRP A 182 -18.91 -3.69 30.49
C TRP A 182 -17.46 -3.67 29.95
N ASN A 183 -16.59 -4.61 30.33
CA ASN A 183 -15.25 -4.78 29.75
C ASN A 183 -15.33 -5.80 28.59
N LYS A 184 -15.13 -5.34 27.39
CA LYS A 184 -15.64 -5.99 26.18
C LYS A 184 -14.57 -6.01 25.12
N GLY A 185 -14.30 -7.20 24.61
CA GLY A 185 -13.54 -7.41 23.41
C GLY A 185 -14.09 -6.65 22.23
N GLN A 186 -13.23 -6.24 21.36
CA GLN A 186 -13.54 -5.45 20.18
C GLN A 186 -13.06 -6.20 18.95
N GLY A 187 -13.91 -6.33 17.93
CA GLY A 187 -13.45 -6.73 16.61
C GLY A 187 -12.68 -5.56 15.98
N ALA A 188 -11.51 -5.82 15.47
CA ALA A 188 -10.71 -4.83 14.77
C ALA A 188 -10.45 -5.24 13.32
N LEU A 189 -10.43 -4.28 12.42
CA LEU A 189 -9.94 -4.46 11.06
C LEU A 189 -8.69 -3.60 10.86
N GLN A 190 -7.65 -4.23 10.36
CA GLN A 190 -6.45 -3.56 9.91
C GLN A 190 -6.24 -3.82 8.42
N ILE A 191 -6.18 -2.78 7.62
CA ILE A 191 -5.87 -2.86 6.19
C ILE A 191 -4.50 -2.22 5.97
N ASN A 192 -3.50 -3.07 5.72
CA ASN A 192 -2.12 -2.65 5.47
C ASN A 192 -1.74 -2.79 3.99
N GLY A 193 -2.61 -3.41 3.20
CA GLY A 193 -2.41 -3.72 1.78
C GLY A 193 -3.61 -4.49 1.24
N GLY A 194 -3.43 -5.18 0.11
CA GLY A 194 -4.49 -5.93 -0.55
C GLY A 194 -5.57 -5.06 -1.18
N SER A 195 -6.64 -5.69 -1.64
CA SER A 195 -7.73 -5.02 -2.37
C SER A 195 -9.11 -5.54 -1.97
N ILE A 196 -10.00 -4.63 -1.61
CA ILE A 196 -11.42 -4.87 -1.34
C ILE A 196 -12.20 -4.13 -2.42
N THR A 197 -12.63 -4.85 -3.49
CA THR A 197 -13.10 -4.18 -4.70
C THR A 197 -14.36 -4.83 -5.27
N ASN A 198 -15.21 -4.03 -5.92
CA ASN A 198 -16.40 -4.53 -6.62
C ASN A 198 -17.37 -5.35 -5.74
N ASN A 199 -17.34 -5.15 -4.42
CA ASN A 199 -18.28 -5.80 -3.53
C ASN A 199 -19.58 -5.00 -3.44
N THR A 200 -20.67 -5.68 -3.15
CA THR A 200 -22.02 -5.09 -3.15
C THR A 200 -22.72 -5.34 -1.82
N ALA A 201 -23.25 -4.27 -1.23
CA ALA A 201 -24.19 -4.35 -0.11
C ALA A 201 -25.57 -3.79 -0.51
N THR A 202 -26.62 -4.52 -0.17
CA THR A 202 -27.99 -4.00 -0.32
C THR A 202 -28.39 -3.05 0.82
N GLY A 203 -27.62 -3.03 1.88
CA GLY A 203 -27.65 -2.09 3.00
C GLY A 203 -26.44 -1.18 2.98
N ASN A 204 -25.55 -1.31 3.97
CA ASN A 204 -24.41 -0.43 4.21
C ASN A 204 -23.07 -1.16 4.03
N GLY A 205 -22.02 -0.39 3.74
CA GLY A 205 -20.66 -0.90 3.66
C GLY A 205 -20.47 -1.88 2.50
N GLY A 206 -20.53 -1.38 1.25
CA GLY A 206 -20.31 -2.23 0.08
C GLY A 206 -19.00 -2.99 0.13
N GLY A 207 -17.91 -2.28 0.43
CA GLY A 207 -16.60 -2.89 0.71
C GLY A 207 -16.49 -3.38 2.15
N VAL A 208 -16.64 -2.46 3.11
CA VAL A 208 -16.39 -2.71 4.54
C VAL A 208 -17.50 -2.13 5.39
N TYR A 209 -17.97 -2.91 6.34
CA TYR A 209 -18.87 -2.48 7.42
C TYR A 209 -18.21 -2.71 8.78
N ILE A 210 -18.02 -1.66 9.56
CA ILE A 210 -17.57 -1.74 10.95
C ILE A 210 -18.76 -1.51 11.86
N ASN A 211 -19.15 -2.53 12.62
CA ASN A 211 -20.28 -2.46 13.55
C ASN A 211 -19.89 -1.76 14.87
N LYS A 212 -20.89 -1.50 15.72
CA LYS A 212 -20.72 -0.79 17.00
C LYS A 212 -19.54 -1.33 17.81
N ARG A 213 -18.70 -0.39 18.29
CA ARG A 213 -17.46 -0.66 19.04
C ARG A 213 -16.32 -1.34 18.25
N GLY A 214 -16.53 -1.69 16.99
CA GLY A 214 -15.45 -2.17 16.14
C GLY A 214 -14.38 -1.09 15.92
N LEU A 215 -13.16 -1.54 15.66
CA LEU A 215 -12.00 -0.69 15.40
C LEU A 215 -11.60 -0.80 13.95
N LEU A 216 -11.07 0.30 13.38
CA LEU A 216 -10.55 0.30 12.03
C LEU A 216 -9.22 1.02 11.96
N THR A 217 -8.24 0.40 11.34
CA THR A 217 -6.97 1.03 10.99
C THR A 217 -6.64 0.75 9.53
N ILE A 218 -6.36 1.78 8.75
CA ILE A 218 -5.93 1.66 7.35
C ILE A 218 -4.58 2.35 7.21
N THR A 219 -3.57 1.61 6.77
CA THR A 219 -2.22 2.14 6.51
C THR A 219 -1.79 1.97 5.06
N GLY A 220 -2.58 1.26 4.27
CA GLY A 220 -2.36 1.01 2.84
C GLY A 220 -3.50 0.20 2.24
N GLY A 221 -3.34 -0.21 0.98
CA GLY A 221 -4.32 -1.04 0.27
C GLY A 221 -5.42 -0.25 -0.44
N ASN A 222 -6.32 -0.99 -1.08
CA ASN A 222 -7.36 -0.44 -1.95
C ASN A 222 -8.75 -0.86 -1.46
N VAL A 223 -9.65 0.10 -1.29
CA VAL A 223 -11.09 -0.14 -1.10
C VAL A 223 -11.81 0.61 -2.22
N THR A 224 -12.00 -0.05 -3.36
CA THR A 224 -12.43 0.64 -4.58
C THR A 224 -13.61 -0.04 -5.27
N ASP A 225 -14.39 0.75 -5.98
CA ASP A 225 -15.47 0.28 -6.86
C ASP A 225 -16.54 -0.59 -6.16
N ASN A 226 -16.65 -0.48 -4.84
CA ASN A 226 -17.68 -1.16 -4.07
C ASN A 226 -19.00 -0.37 -4.12
N THR A 227 -20.11 -1.04 -3.93
CA THR A 227 -21.43 -0.45 -4.02
C THR A 227 -22.29 -0.79 -2.82
N ALA A 228 -22.94 0.21 -2.24
CA ALA A 228 -23.97 0.05 -1.23
C ALA A 228 -25.30 0.68 -1.71
N THR A 229 -26.43 0.16 -1.24
CA THR A 229 -27.72 0.78 -1.53
C THR A 229 -28.02 1.90 -0.54
N VAL A 230 -27.64 1.74 0.73
CA VAL A 230 -28.00 2.68 1.81
C VAL A 230 -26.86 3.67 2.08
N ASN A 231 -25.70 3.25 2.60
CA ASN A 231 -24.57 4.15 2.86
C ASN A 231 -23.22 3.41 2.85
N GLY A 232 -22.12 4.18 2.61
CA GLY A 232 -20.78 3.65 2.64
C GLY A 232 -20.52 2.66 1.52
N GLY A 233 -20.59 3.10 0.27
CA GLY A 233 -20.27 2.25 -0.88
C GLY A 233 -18.92 1.55 -0.68
N GLY A 234 -17.90 2.30 -0.25
CA GLY A 234 -16.62 1.72 0.15
C GLY A 234 -16.64 1.23 1.59
N LEU A 235 -16.92 2.13 2.51
CA LEU A 235 -16.78 1.89 3.93
C LEU A 235 -17.89 2.57 4.74
N TYR A 236 -18.52 1.81 5.61
CA TYR A 236 -19.44 2.30 6.63
C TYR A 236 -18.83 2.08 8.02
N PHE A 237 -18.53 3.18 8.74
CA PHE A 237 -17.92 3.10 10.05
C PHE A 237 -18.90 3.47 11.17
N ASN A 238 -19.46 2.47 11.83
CA ASN A 238 -20.26 2.62 13.04
C ASN A 238 -19.53 2.07 14.28
N GLY A 239 -18.21 2.05 14.24
CA GLY A 239 -17.34 1.51 15.26
C GLY A 239 -17.28 2.33 16.55
N GLU A 240 -16.25 2.09 17.35
CA GLU A 240 -15.99 2.91 18.54
C GLU A 240 -15.55 4.31 18.12
N SER A 241 -16.14 5.33 18.76
CA SER A 241 -15.85 6.73 18.45
C SER A 241 -14.35 7.03 18.55
N LYS A 242 -13.81 7.74 17.55
CA LYS A 242 -12.39 8.11 17.42
C LYS A 242 -11.42 6.93 17.27
N LYS A 243 -11.92 5.78 16.85
CA LYS A 243 -11.13 4.54 16.61
C LYS A 243 -11.05 4.15 15.14
N PHE A 244 -11.37 5.05 14.25
CA PHE A 244 -11.05 4.93 12.83
C PHE A 244 -9.73 5.63 12.53
N ASN A 245 -8.66 4.87 12.46
CA ASN A 245 -7.29 5.36 12.28
C ASN A 245 -6.85 5.23 10.83
N ILE A 246 -6.16 6.24 10.31
CA ILE A 246 -5.56 6.18 8.98
C ILE A 246 -4.13 6.76 8.98
N SER A 247 -3.28 6.24 8.07
CA SER A 247 -1.96 6.78 7.74
C SER A 247 -1.44 6.14 6.44
N GLY A 248 -0.40 6.70 5.84
CA GLY A 248 0.27 6.11 4.68
C GLY A 248 -0.47 6.27 3.35
N ASN A 249 -0.23 5.36 2.43
CA ASN A 249 -0.81 5.39 1.08
C ASN A 249 -2.09 4.53 1.02
N ILE A 250 -3.21 5.14 1.27
CA ILE A 250 -4.52 4.49 1.22
C ILE A 250 -5.29 4.92 -0.02
N ASN A 251 -6.01 3.99 -0.63
CA ASN A 251 -6.85 4.27 -1.79
C ASN A 251 -8.31 3.85 -1.50
N VAL A 252 -9.18 4.84 -1.28
CA VAL A 252 -10.61 4.63 -1.06
C VAL A 252 -11.37 5.46 -2.09
N THR A 253 -11.56 4.91 -3.29
CA THR A 253 -12.08 5.65 -4.44
C THR A 253 -13.06 4.82 -5.27
N GLY A 254 -13.85 5.47 -6.11
CA GLY A 254 -14.76 4.78 -7.04
C GLY A 254 -15.98 4.12 -6.39
N ASN A 255 -16.08 4.15 -5.06
CA ASN A 255 -17.17 3.49 -4.35
C ASN A 255 -18.48 4.31 -4.43
N LYS A 256 -19.60 3.61 -4.48
CA LYS A 256 -20.89 4.26 -4.79
C LYS A 256 -22.00 3.84 -3.82
N LYS A 257 -22.87 4.80 -3.52
CA LYS A 257 -24.19 4.57 -2.95
C LYS A 257 -25.23 4.80 -4.04
N SER A 258 -25.96 3.76 -4.43
CA SER A 258 -27.02 3.88 -5.46
C SER A 258 -26.57 4.69 -6.71
N GLY A 259 -25.34 4.43 -7.18
CA GLY A 259 -24.74 5.06 -8.36
C GLY A 259 -23.99 6.39 -8.11
N LYS A 260 -24.12 7.01 -6.93
CA LYS A 260 -23.43 8.25 -6.55
C LYS A 260 -22.17 7.94 -5.73
N ALA A 261 -21.14 8.80 -5.79
CA ALA A 261 -19.93 8.67 -4.97
C ALA A 261 -20.28 8.60 -3.48
N ASN A 262 -19.74 7.62 -2.78
CA ASN A 262 -19.92 7.42 -1.34
C ASN A 262 -18.81 6.51 -0.83
N ASN A 263 -17.60 7.04 -0.75
CA ASN A 263 -16.42 6.24 -0.43
C ASN A 263 -16.41 5.84 1.05
N ILE A 264 -16.44 6.82 1.96
CA ILE A 264 -16.55 6.60 3.40
C ILE A 264 -17.81 7.27 3.91
N TYR A 265 -18.62 6.55 4.66
CA TYR A 265 -19.75 7.11 5.38
C TYR A 265 -19.52 7.06 6.90
N LEU A 266 -19.69 8.19 7.54
CA LEU A 266 -19.54 8.39 8.98
C LEU A 266 -20.90 8.70 9.61
N PRO A 267 -21.48 7.80 10.41
CA PRO A 267 -22.62 8.13 11.30
C PRO A 267 -22.29 9.26 12.26
N ASN A 268 -23.32 9.86 12.84
CA ASN A 268 -23.18 11.00 13.74
C ASN A 268 -22.21 10.71 14.90
N GLY A 269 -21.29 11.65 15.13
CA GLY A 269 -20.24 11.54 16.15
C GLY A 269 -19.03 10.70 15.78
N GLN A 270 -19.01 10.10 14.60
CA GLN A 270 -17.84 9.38 14.08
C GLN A 270 -16.91 10.32 13.34
N ILE A 271 -15.61 10.11 13.52
CA ILE A 271 -14.55 10.88 12.84
C ILE A 271 -13.38 9.95 12.50
N ILE A 272 -12.65 10.33 11.46
CA ILE A 272 -11.38 9.70 11.09
C ILE A 272 -10.24 10.29 11.94
N LYS A 273 -9.35 9.45 12.45
CA LYS A 273 -8.15 9.87 13.17
C LYS A 273 -6.91 9.67 12.31
N ILE A 274 -6.25 10.74 11.95
CA ILE A 274 -5.02 10.71 11.16
C ILE A 274 -3.85 10.48 12.11
N MET A 275 -3.20 9.31 11.99
CA MET A 275 -2.15 8.86 12.90
C MET A 275 -0.73 9.11 12.36
N GLY A 276 -0.58 9.34 11.08
CA GLY A 276 0.68 9.61 10.39
C GLY A 276 0.44 10.29 9.05
N GLU A 277 1.53 10.55 8.33
CA GLU A 277 1.48 11.18 7.01
C GLU A 277 0.57 10.40 6.04
N LEU A 278 -0.21 11.14 5.27
CA LEU A 278 -1.05 10.60 4.20
C LEU A 278 -0.38 10.85 2.84
N THR A 279 -0.05 9.78 2.15
CA THR A 279 0.63 9.83 0.84
C THR A 279 -0.29 9.42 -0.33
N ASN A 280 -1.60 9.33 -0.09
CA ASN A 280 -2.59 9.06 -1.12
C ASN A 280 -2.56 10.14 -2.22
N THR A 281 -2.70 9.70 -3.47
CA THR A 281 -2.72 10.57 -4.67
C THR A 281 -4.12 11.10 -4.98
N ALA A 282 -5.15 10.30 -4.76
CA ALA A 282 -6.54 10.72 -4.89
C ALA A 282 -7.11 11.11 -3.51
N PRO A 283 -7.94 12.14 -3.42
CA PRO A 283 -8.58 12.51 -2.17
C PRO A 283 -9.51 11.41 -1.66
N ILE A 284 -9.55 11.25 -0.34
CA ILE A 284 -10.43 10.32 0.36
C ILE A 284 -11.82 10.96 0.44
N GLY A 285 -12.79 10.36 -0.22
CA GLY A 285 -14.17 10.82 -0.20
C GLY A 285 -14.86 10.48 1.11
N VAL A 286 -15.48 11.46 1.75
CA VAL A 286 -16.21 11.29 3.02
C VAL A 286 -17.61 11.87 2.92
N THR A 287 -18.57 11.10 3.39
CA THR A 287 -19.96 11.52 3.59
C THR A 287 -20.33 11.33 5.05
N THR A 288 -21.17 12.17 5.60
CA THR A 288 -21.60 12.10 7.01
C THR A 288 -23.13 12.00 7.12
N GLU A 289 -23.62 11.43 8.24
CA GLU A 289 -25.06 11.34 8.51
C GLU A 289 -25.71 12.73 8.64
N VAL A 290 -25.02 13.63 9.34
CA VAL A 290 -25.43 15.04 9.39
C VAL A 290 -24.71 15.75 8.26
N GLU A 291 -25.46 16.28 7.32
CA GLU A 291 -24.86 17.06 6.23
C GLU A 291 -24.49 18.46 6.75
N PRO A 292 -23.28 18.95 6.43
CA PRO A 292 -22.91 20.33 6.68
C PRO A 292 -23.73 21.27 5.80
N ASN A 293 -23.94 22.49 6.28
CA ASN A 293 -24.69 23.51 5.55
C ASN A 293 -24.19 24.92 5.90
N SER A 294 -24.88 25.94 5.43
CA SER A 294 -24.56 27.35 5.69
C SER A 294 -24.68 27.81 7.15
N SER A 295 -25.10 26.94 8.06
CA SER A 295 -25.27 27.27 9.49
C SER A 295 -24.45 26.36 10.40
N ASN A 296 -23.99 25.21 9.93
CA ASN A 296 -23.20 24.29 10.72
C ASN A 296 -22.08 23.64 9.89
N TYR A 297 -21.02 23.26 10.56
CA TYR A 297 -19.98 22.40 10.03
C TYR A 297 -20.07 20.99 10.64
N VAL A 298 -19.49 20.02 9.94
CA VAL A 298 -19.34 18.65 10.45
C VAL A 298 -17.86 18.29 10.48
N GLN A 299 -17.39 17.81 11.63
CA GLN A 299 -16.03 17.30 11.75
C GLN A 299 -15.94 15.93 11.07
N ILE A 300 -15.05 15.79 10.11
CA ILE A 300 -14.82 14.53 9.37
C ILE A 300 -13.54 13.81 9.82
N ALA A 301 -12.53 14.57 10.24
CA ALA A 301 -11.28 13.97 10.72
C ALA A 301 -10.60 14.82 11.79
N SER A 302 -9.60 14.23 12.45
CA SER A 302 -8.68 14.89 13.38
C SER A 302 -7.28 14.29 13.25
N GLY A 303 -6.24 15.10 13.54
CA GLY A 303 -4.85 14.64 13.48
C GLY A 303 -3.86 15.76 13.79
N ARG A 304 -2.55 15.48 13.65
CA ARG A 304 -1.54 16.54 13.74
C ARG A 304 -1.60 17.41 12.48
N ALA A 305 -1.40 18.73 12.61
CA ALA A 305 -1.41 19.67 11.48
C ALA A 305 -0.49 19.25 10.32
N ALA A 306 0.66 18.64 10.63
CA ALA A 306 1.59 18.15 9.63
C ALA A 306 1.04 17.00 8.77
N TYR A 307 -0.02 16.32 9.22
CA TYR A 307 -0.57 15.13 8.56
C TYR A 307 -1.99 15.35 8.01
N ALA A 308 -2.70 16.34 8.56
CA ALA A 308 -4.11 16.60 8.23
C ALA A 308 -4.21 17.66 7.13
N THR A 309 -3.79 17.34 5.92
CA THR A 309 -3.89 18.26 4.78
C THR A 309 -5.26 18.13 4.12
N PRO A 310 -6.00 19.24 3.93
CA PRO A 310 -7.35 19.21 3.36
C PRO A 310 -7.43 18.59 1.97
N ASP A 311 -6.38 18.73 1.15
CA ASP A 311 -6.27 18.16 -0.19
C ASP A 311 -6.32 16.63 -0.22
N LYS A 312 -6.06 15.97 0.91
CA LYS A 312 -6.18 14.51 1.06
C LYS A 312 -7.62 14.03 1.26
N PHE A 313 -8.57 14.94 1.42
CA PHE A 313 -9.97 14.62 1.67
C PHE A 313 -10.90 15.39 0.74
N GLN A 314 -12.02 14.77 0.42
CA GLN A 314 -13.13 15.39 -0.31
C GLN A 314 -14.43 15.07 0.41
N TYR A 315 -15.28 16.08 0.65
CA TYR A 315 -16.64 15.83 1.09
C TYR A 315 -17.50 15.42 -0.11
N GLU A 316 -18.15 14.28 -0.02
CA GLU A 316 -18.94 13.71 -1.12
C GLU A 316 -20.43 14.03 -0.93
N ASN A 317 -20.88 15.05 -1.60
CA ASN A 317 -22.29 15.34 -1.82
C ASN A 317 -22.49 15.89 -3.26
N ASN A 318 -23.72 16.22 -3.61
CA ASN A 318 -23.99 16.82 -4.91
C ASN A 318 -23.73 18.34 -4.93
N ASP A 319 -23.29 18.92 -3.80
CA ASP A 319 -23.06 20.34 -3.63
C ASP A 319 -21.55 20.63 -3.63
N THR A 320 -21.08 21.29 -4.67
CA THR A 320 -19.68 21.69 -4.83
C THR A 320 -19.25 22.82 -3.90
N SER A 321 -20.20 23.46 -3.20
CA SER A 321 -19.92 24.51 -2.22
C SER A 321 -19.32 23.96 -0.92
N ILE A 322 -19.50 22.66 -0.64
CA ILE A 322 -19.01 22.01 0.56
C ILE A 322 -17.61 21.46 0.32
N SER A 323 -16.64 21.94 1.04
CA SER A 323 -15.27 21.47 0.98
C SER A 323 -14.68 21.16 2.35
N ALA A 324 -13.61 20.36 2.38
CA ALA A 324 -12.88 20.05 3.60
C ALA A 324 -11.81 21.12 3.86
N VAL A 325 -11.77 21.66 5.09
CA VAL A 325 -10.78 22.62 5.52
C VAL A 325 -10.30 22.33 6.95
N LEU A 326 -9.14 22.88 7.32
CA LEU A 326 -8.67 22.86 8.72
C LEU A 326 -9.40 23.94 9.53
N SER A 327 -10.05 23.54 10.61
CA SER A 327 -10.72 24.43 11.55
C SER A 327 -9.80 24.76 12.73
N GLY A 328 -9.51 26.05 12.91
CA GLY A 328 -8.85 26.60 14.10
C GLY A 328 -7.48 25.98 14.43
N SER A 329 -7.07 26.12 15.71
CA SER A 329 -5.79 25.59 16.23
C SER A 329 -5.80 24.09 16.55
N ASN A 330 -6.94 23.41 16.42
CA ASN A 330 -7.13 22.04 16.90
C ASN A 330 -6.89 20.96 15.84
N ASN A 331 -6.40 21.32 14.66
CA ASN A 331 -6.15 20.38 13.56
C ASN A 331 -7.36 19.48 13.24
N LEU A 332 -8.56 20.06 13.34
CA LEU A 332 -9.79 19.38 12.97
C LEU A 332 -10.05 19.58 11.48
N LEU A 333 -10.20 18.49 10.75
CA LEU A 333 -10.66 18.55 9.37
C LEU A 333 -12.19 18.58 9.39
N VAL A 334 -12.77 19.66 8.89
CA VAL A 334 -14.22 19.88 8.89
C VAL A 334 -14.73 20.09 7.46
N ALA A 335 -15.96 19.71 7.23
CA ALA A 335 -16.71 20.04 6.03
C ALA A 335 -17.82 21.03 6.36
N CYS A 336 -18.00 22.05 5.56
CA CYS A 336 -19.12 22.98 5.65
C CYS A 336 -19.37 23.68 4.31
N GLU A 337 -20.54 24.26 4.17
CA GLU A 337 -20.81 25.27 3.14
C GLU A 337 -20.19 26.59 3.63
N HIS A 338 -19.07 26.97 3.02
CA HIS A 338 -18.26 28.04 3.57
C HIS A 338 -18.82 29.43 3.29
N ASN A 339 -18.93 30.21 4.34
CA ASN A 339 -19.18 31.65 4.25
C ASN A 339 -17.90 32.40 4.66
N TRP A 340 -17.09 32.72 3.66
CA TRP A 340 -15.80 33.35 3.83
C TRP A 340 -15.93 34.84 4.16
N GLY A 341 -15.30 35.28 5.23
CA GLY A 341 -15.18 36.70 5.55
C GLY A 341 -14.35 37.45 4.51
N THR A 342 -14.54 38.75 4.45
CA THR A 342 -13.77 39.63 3.54
C THR A 342 -12.47 40.17 4.18
N THR A 343 -12.30 39.96 5.47
CA THR A 343 -11.11 40.45 6.23
C THR A 343 -10.04 39.38 6.26
N TRP A 344 -8.85 39.74 5.85
CA TRP A 344 -7.68 38.86 5.93
C TRP A 344 -7.34 38.51 7.38
N GLN A 345 -7.20 37.23 7.63
CA GLN A 345 -6.56 36.68 8.82
C GLN A 345 -5.13 36.30 8.49
N THR A 346 -4.23 36.36 9.44
CA THR A 346 -2.80 36.12 9.18
C THR A 346 -2.12 35.46 10.37
N ASP A 347 -1.09 34.69 10.09
CA ASP A 347 -0.04 34.28 11.04
C ASP A 347 1.32 34.76 10.54
N SER A 348 2.41 34.19 11.06
CA SER A 348 3.77 34.57 10.67
C SER A 348 4.16 34.16 9.25
N THR A 349 3.43 33.24 8.62
CA THR A 349 3.80 32.60 7.36
C THR A 349 2.78 32.80 6.24
N SER A 350 1.49 32.93 6.60
CA SER A 350 0.39 32.84 5.63
C SER A 350 -0.75 33.80 5.97
N HIS A 351 -1.60 34.06 4.99
CA HIS A 351 -2.87 34.76 5.18
C HIS A 351 -4.02 33.98 4.50
N TRP A 352 -5.22 34.17 4.99
CA TRP A 352 -6.44 33.49 4.55
C TRP A 352 -7.68 34.28 4.94
N HIS A 353 -8.84 33.93 4.37
CA HIS A 353 -10.11 34.35 4.96
C HIS A 353 -10.66 33.25 5.86
N SER A 354 -11.24 33.62 6.98
CA SER A 354 -11.87 32.64 7.88
C SER A 354 -13.34 32.46 7.54
N CYS A 355 -13.79 31.22 7.57
CA CYS A 355 -15.21 30.91 7.48
C CYS A 355 -15.90 31.27 8.80
N SER A 356 -17.00 32.02 8.73
CA SER A 356 -17.80 32.43 9.88
C SER A 356 -18.52 31.26 10.57
N ILE A 357 -18.64 30.11 9.90
CA ILE A 357 -19.36 28.93 10.38
C ILE A 357 -18.43 27.97 11.11
N CYS A 358 -17.31 27.59 10.48
CA CYS A 358 -16.42 26.54 10.98
C CYS A 358 -15.04 27.05 11.44
N ASN A 359 -14.77 28.34 11.33
CA ASN A 359 -13.44 28.94 11.51
C ASN A 359 -12.36 28.31 10.62
N GLY A 360 -12.77 27.62 9.56
CA GLY A 360 -11.87 27.08 8.54
C GLY A 360 -11.18 28.21 7.80
N LYS A 361 -10.11 27.87 7.11
CA LYS A 361 -9.30 28.81 6.34
C LYS A 361 -9.47 28.52 4.85
N ASP A 362 -9.77 29.54 4.04
CA ASP A 362 -9.73 29.42 2.60
C ASP A 362 -8.30 29.64 2.10
N ASN A 363 -8.02 29.19 0.89
CA ASN A 363 -6.85 29.57 0.10
C ASN A 363 -5.68 30.09 0.96
N ILE A 364 -5.15 29.24 1.84
CA ILE A 364 -4.00 29.60 2.66
C ILE A 364 -2.85 29.95 1.72
N VAL A 365 -2.58 31.22 1.57
CA VAL A 365 -1.53 31.74 0.72
C VAL A 365 -0.36 32.17 1.59
N ASN A 366 0.81 31.65 1.29
CA ASN A 366 2.01 32.12 1.96
C ASN A 366 2.22 33.61 1.67
N HIS A 367 2.65 34.32 2.68
CA HIS A 367 3.03 35.72 2.48
C HIS A 367 4.12 35.84 1.43
N SER A 368 3.94 36.77 0.51
CA SER A 368 4.88 37.01 -0.58
C SER A 368 4.94 38.49 -0.93
N GLY A 369 5.99 38.87 -1.63
CA GLY A 369 6.25 40.25 -2.01
C GLY A 369 6.72 41.12 -0.84
N GLY A 370 6.94 42.39 -1.14
CA GLY A 370 7.54 43.34 -0.19
C GLY A 370 8.96 42.98 0.20
N THR A 371 9.59 43.87 0.91
CA THR A 371 10.96 43.68 1.40
C THR A 371 11.05 44.12 2.85
N ALA A 372 11.46 43.24 3.72
CA ALA A 372 11.75 43.60 5.10
C ALA A 372 12.99 44.52 5.15
N THR A 373 12.98 45.46 6.04
CA THR A 373 14.15 46.28 6.34
C THR A 373 14.80 45.86 7.68
N CYS A 374 15.82 46.51 8.09
CA CYS A 374 16.43 46.21 9.39
C CYS A 374 15.45 46.38 10.56
N THR A 375 14.51 47.27 10.45
CA THR A 375 13.60 47.69 11.53
C THR A 375 12.12 47.39 11.23
N GLU A 376 11.79 47.17 9.97
CA GLU A 376 10.41 46.95 9.54
C GLU A 376 10.23 45.58 8.87
N LYS A 377 9.11 44.95 9.11
CA LYS A 377 8.73 43.70 8.47
C LYS A 377 8.34 43.93 7.01
N ALA A 378 8.49 42.90 6.19
CA ALA A 378 7.95 42.91 4.83
C ALA A 378 6.42 43.09 4.85
N ILE A 379 5.87 43.82 3.89
CA ILE A 379 4.43 43.95 3.70
C ILE A 379 4.01 42.99 2.60
N CYS A 380 3.12 42.09 2.91
CA CYS A 380 2.61 41.13 1.93
C CYS A 380 1.80 41.84 0.84
N GLU A 381 2.09 41.58 -0.41
CA GLU A 381 1.37 42.17 -1.54
C GLU A 381 -0.07 41.68 -1.63
N GLY A 382 -0.34 40.44 -1.21
CA GLY A 382 -1.69 39.85 -1.28
C GLY A 382 -2.67 40.37 -0.21
N CYS A 383 -2.20 40.56 1.03
CA CYS A 383 -3.07 40.97 2.15
C CYS A 383 -2.76 42.35 2.71
N SER A 384 -1.70 43.00 2.27
CA SER A 384 -1.23 44.33 2.74
C SER A 384 -0.87 44.36 4.24
N LEU A 385 -0.62 43.20 4.87
CA LEU A 385 -0.26 43.10 6.27
C LEU A 385 1.23 42.79 6.44
N PRO A 386 1.86 43.24 7.55
CA PRO A 386 3.26 42.96 7.83
C PRO A 386 3.44 41.49 8.23
N TYR A 387 4.46 40.82 7.65
CA TYR A 387 4.74 39.41 7.91
C TYR A 387 6.23 39.13 8.09
N GLY A 388 6.55 37.93 8.57
CA GLY A 388 7.91 37.52 8.84
C GLY A 388 8.55 38.31 9.99
N ASN A 389 9.84 38.37 9.98
CA ASN A 389 10.64 39.13 10.93
C ASN A 389 11.30 40.31 10.24
N THR A 390 11.59 41.35 10.98
CA THR A 390 12.54 42.38 10.55
C THR A 390 13.88 41.71 10.27
N LEU A 391 14.62 42.19 9.31
CA LEU A 391 15.93 41.61 8.99
C LEU A 391 16.93 41.80 10.11
N GLY A 392 16.66 42.72 11.01
CA GLY A 392 17.63 43.16 11.99
C GLY A 392 18.84 43.86 11.34
N HIS A 393 19.70 44.43 12.14
CA HIS A 393 20.96 44.89 11.63
C HIS A 393 21.90 43.71 11.47
N ASP A 394 22.45 43.60 10.29
CA ASP A 394 23.38 42.54 9.95
C ASP A 394 24.80 43.12 9.88
N PHE A 395 25.52 42.90 10.92
CA PHE A 395 26.94 43.25 11.05
C PHE A 395 27.84 42.02 10.79
N THR A 396 27.31 40.95 10.19
CA THR A 396 28.05 39.73 9.88
C THR A 396 28.90 39.85 8.61
N GLY A 397 28.68 40.91 7.82
CA GLY A 397 29.46 41.14 6.62
C GLY A 397 30.98 41.09 6.91
N ASP A 398 31.73 40.55 5.97
CA ASP A 398 33.18 40.34 6.12
C ASP A 398 33.98 41.63 6.04
N THR A 399 33.34 42.76 5.72
CA THR A 399 34.02 44.04 5.53
C THR A 399 33.97 44.85 6.82
N TRP A 400 35.09 44.90 7.49
CA TRP A 400 35.34 45.79 8.60
C TRP A 400 35.68 47.19 8.11
N GLN A 401 35.11 48.17 8.76
CA GLN A 401 35.63 49.54 8.72
C GLN A 401 36.68 49.64 9.80
N THR A 402 37.82 50.25 9.49
CA THR A 402 38.96 50.34 10.42
C THR A 402 39.65 51.68 10.31
N ASP A 403 40.13 52.17 11.44
CA ASP A 403 41.15 53.22 11.51
C ASP A 403 42.45 52.66 12.12
N ALA A 404 43.28 53.49 12.69
CA ALA A 404 44.56 53.05 13.27
C ALA A 404 44.38 52.27 14.58
N ASP A 405 43.34 52.57 15.34
CA ASP A 405 43.16 52.10 16.71
C ASP A 405 41.91 51.21 16.89
N HIS A 406 40.91 51.38 16.02
CA HIS A 406 39.59 50.72 16.17
C HIS A 406 39.11 50.05 14.88
N HIS A 407 38.15 49.20 15.06
CA HIS A 407 37.36 48.57 14.00
C HIS A 407 35.88 48.52 14.37
N TRP A 408 35.02 48.59 13.35
CA TRP A 408 33.56 48.45 13.47
C TRP A 408 33.00 47.87 12.19
N LYS A 409 31.77 47.40 12.25
CA LYS A 409 31.05 46.94 11.07
C LYS A 409 29.92 47.90 10.70
N LYS A 410 29.69 48.03 9.42
CA LYS A 410 28.50 48.70 8.89
C LYS A 410 27.46 47.62 8.59
N CYS A 411 26.20 47.89 8.90
CA CYS A 411 25.14 47.00 8.52
C CYS A 411 25.10 46.79 7.02
N SER A 412 25.05 45.55 6.55
CA SER A 412 25.00 45.20 5.14
C SER A 412 23.75 45.72 4.40
N ARG A 413 22.73 46.09 5.16
CA ARG A 413 21.39 46.46 4.65
C ARG A 413 21.00 47.91 4.86
N CYS A 414 21.72 48.66 5.72
CA CYS A 414 21.45 50.07 6.00
C CYS A 414 22.71 50.78 6.48
N ASP A 415 22.63 52.10 6.77
CA ASP A 415 23.78 52.90 7.12
C ASP A 415 24.21 52.86 8.59
N VAL A 416 23.53 52.07 9.42
CA VAL A 416 23.86 51.92 10.85
C VAL A 416 25.17 51.17 11.02
N THR A 417 26.00 51.67 11.91
CA THR A 417 27.27 51.05 12.31
C THR A 417 27.15 50.35 13.65
N ASP A 418 27.91 49.29 13.85
CA ASP A 418 28.13 48.64 15.12
C ASP A 418 29.02 49.48 16.04
N THR A 419 29.16 49.04 17.28
CA THR A 419 30.03 49.71 18.26
C THR A 419 31.50 49.61 17.87
N GLU A 420 32.19 50.73 17.82
CA GLU A 420 33.62 50.77 17.62
C GLU A 420 34.37 50.03 18.73
N SER A 421 35.26 49.14 18.36
CA SER A 421 36.06 48.32 19.27
C SER A 421 37.55 48.43 18.93
N PRO A 422 38.44 48.46 19.92
CA PRO A 422 39.89 48.55 19.69
C PRO A 422 40.39 47.26 19.00
N HIS A 423 41.48 47.37 18.24
CA HIS A 423 42.09 46.21 17.60
C HIS A 423 42.61 45.19 18.61
N GLU A 424 42.20 43.94 18.47
CA GLU A 424 42.73 42.80 19.22
C GLU A 424 43.75 42.05 18.36
N TRP A 425 45.01 42.36 18.58
CA TRP A 425 46.09 41.73 17.83
C TRP A 425 46.34 40.30 18.29
N ASN A 426 46.38 39.36 17.34
CA ASN A 426 46.76 37.97 17.61
C ASN A 426 48.25 37.89 18.06
N SER A 427 48.71 36.68 18.40
CA SER A 427 50.11 36.43 18.77
C SER A 427 51.12 36.66 17.64
N GLY A 428 50.63 37.12 16.49
CA GLY A 428 51.40 37.31 15.27
C GLY A 428 51.77 35.98 14.61
N LYS A 429 51.61 35.97 13.30
CA LYS A 429 52.01 34.84 12.46
C LYS A 429 53.24 35.23 11.67
N VAL A 430 54.19 34.35 11.61
CA VAL A 430 55.31 34.52 10.68
C VAL A 430 54.75 34.46 9.27
N THR A 431 54.73 35.58 8.58
CA THR A 431 54.20 35.70 7.20
C THR A 431 55.27 35.47 6.16
N THR A 432 56.48 35.83 6.51
CA THR A 432 57.64 35.38 5.76
C THR A 432 58.51 34.62 6.73
N GLN A 433 58.57 33.34 6.58
CA GLN A 433 59.45 32.53 7.40
C GLN A 433 60.86 32.97 7.16
N PRO A 434 61.63 33.21 8.21
CA PRO A 434 63.07 33.38 8.02
C PRO A 434 63.53 32.04 7.40
N THR A 435 64.22 32.20 6.30
CA THR A 435 64.88 31.04 5.69
C THR A 435 66.25 30.84 6.33
N CYS A 436 66.95 29.86 5.87
CA CYS A 436 68.30 29.64 6.34
C CYS A 436 69.21 30.84 6.08
N THR A 437 68.87 31.71 5.12
CA THR A 437 69.74 32.79 4.64
C THR A 437 69.07 34.17 4.60
N THR A 438 67.75 34.26 4.77
CA THR A 438 67.05 35.56 4.70
C THR A 438 66.13 35.76 5.92
N ALA A 439 66.08 37.02 6.35
CA ALA A 439 65.21 37.45 7.43
C ALA A 439 63.72 37.23 7.07
N GLY A 440 62.92 36.86 8.05
CA GLY A 440 61.50 36.70 7.93
C GLY A 440 60.70 37.92 8.35
N GLN A 441 59.41 37.79 8.27
CA GLN A 441 58.47 38.79 8.77
C GLN A 441 57.38 38.11 9.59
N LYS A 442 57.04 38.71 10.70
CA LYS A 442 55.91 38.33 11.53
C LYS A 442 54.83 39.38 11.39
N THR A 443 53.69 38.93 10.90
CA THR A 443 52.53 39.79 10.75
C THR A 443 51.56 39.50 11.88
N TYR A 444 51.17 40.50 12.57
CA TYR A 444 50.09 40.50 13.52
C TYR A 444 48.83 40.90 12.76
N THR A 445 47.80 40.17 12.99
CA THR A 445 46.49 40.43 12.40
C THR A 445 45.50 40.66 13.53
N CYS A 446 44.74 41.69 13.40
CA CYS A 446 43.61 41.86 14.30
C CYS A 446 42.70 40.64 14.16
N THR A 447 42.42 39.97 15.28
CA THR A 447 41.60 38.73 15.32
C THR A 447 40.18 38.95 14.85
N VAL A 448 39.75 40.19 14.80
CA VAL A 448 38.38 40.58 14.47
C VAL A 448 38.27 41.14 13.06
N CYS A 449 39.06 42.15 12.68
CA CYS A 449 38.90 42.88 11.41
C CYS A 449 39.95 42.56 10.34
N SER A 450 40.89 41.72 10.67
CA SER A 450 42.00 41.34 9.79
C SER A 450 42.96 42.48 9.39
N ALA A 451 42.87 43.66 10.00
CA ALA A 451 43.90 44.70 9.87
C ALA A 451 45.25 44.12 10.30
N THR A 452 46.33 44.55 9.66
CA THR A 452 47.63 43.93 9.88
C THR A 452 48.74 44.93 10.25
N LYS A 453 49.66 44.50 11.12
CA LYS A 453 50.93 45.14 11.37
C LYS A 453 52.09 44.15 11.27
N VAL A 454 53.29 44.63 10.88
CA VAL A 454 54.41 43.74 10.54
C VAL A 454 55.61 43.98 11.46
N GLU A 455 56.29 42.92 11.85
CA GLU A 455 57.52 42.86 12.62
C GLU A 455 58.56 42.00 11.87
N THR A 456 59.84 42.34 11.91
CA THR A 456 60.90 41.59 11.22
C THR A 456 61.52 40.51 12.11
N LEU A 457 61.75 39.31 11.58
CA LEU A 457 62.39 38.16 12.26
C LEU A 457 63.72 37.81 11.63
N ASP A 458 64.70 37.43 12.44
CA ASP A 458 66.06 37.07 11.97
C ASP A 458 66.11 35.76 11.16
N ALA A 459 67.08 35.54 10.31
CA ALA A 459 67.34 34.37 9.51
C ALA A 459 67.75 33.15 10.37
N LEU A 460 67.20 31.93 10.02
CA LEU A 460 67.30 30.72 10.87
C LEU A 460 68.63 29.94 10.80
N GLY A 461 69.45 30.12 9.75
CA GLY A 461 70.54 29.19 9.48
C GLY A 461 70.09 27.81 9.00
N HIS A 462 71.03 26.95 8.62
CA HIS A 462 70.70 25.59 8.15
C HIS A 462 70.83 24.53 9.27
N ASN A 463 69.86 23.63 9.37
CA ASN A 463 69.87 22.45 10.25
C ASN A 463 69.50 21.19 9.46
N PHE A 464 70.33 20.15 9.48
CA PHE A 464 70.18 18.99 8.59
C PHE A 464 69.69 17.74 9.32
N ALA A 465 68.67 17.06 8.71
CA ALA A 465 68.16 15.73 9.10
C ALA A 465 68.49 14.68 8.01
N LYS A 466 68.76 13.45 8.45
CA LYS A 466 69.03 12.28 7.59
C LYS A 466 67.84 11.39 7.49
N TYR A 467 67.54 10.84 6.32
CA TYR A 467 66.49 9.89 6.02
C TYR A 467 67.03 8.65 5.34
N ASP A 468 66.63 7.48 5.81
CA ASP A 468 67.10 6.21 5.26
C ASP A 468 66.34 5.80 3.98
N ALA A 469 66.93 4.95 3.16
CA ALA A 469 66.42 4.50 1.89
C ALA A 469 65.11 3.65 2.03
N LYS A 470 64.21 3.76 1.08
CA LYS A 470 63.03 2.92 0.92
C LYS A 470 62.98 2.29 -0.49
N ALA A 471 62.80 0.99 -0.58
CA ALA A 471 62.63 0.28 -1.86
C ALA A 471 61.27 0.59 -2.52
N ALA A 472 61.25 0.70 -3.85
CA ALA A 472 59.97 0.85 -4.58
C ALA A 472 59.19 -0.46 -4.68
N THR A 473 57.87 -0.38 -4.63
CA THR A 473 56.94 -1.50 -4.84
C THR A 473 56.19 -1.38 -6.18
N CYS A 474 55.23 -2.23 -6.47
CA CYS A 474 54.44 -2.14 -7.70
C CYS A 474 53.71 -0.80 -7.84
N THR A 475 53.26 -0.24 -6.74
CA THR A 475 52.41 0.96 -6.69
C THR A 475 53.02 2.13 -5.94
N GLU A 476 54.07 1.89 -5.20
CA GLU A 476 54.69 2.94 -4.41
C GLU A 476 56.13 3.22 -4.90
N ILE A 477 56.48 4.47 -4.87
CA ILE A 477 57.82 4.94 -5.14
C ILE A 477 58.78 4.62 -3.99
N GLY A 478 60.06 4.49 -4.31
CA GLY A 478 61.14 4.39 -3.35
C GLY A 478 62.08 5.61 -3.39
N TRP A 479 63.17 5.58 -2.60
CA TRP A 479 64.22 6.59 -2.55
C TRP A 479 65.49 6.06 -1.90
N ASN A 480 66.60 6.66 -2.23
CA ASN A 480 67.88 6.42 -1.54
C ASN A 480 67.99 7.27 -0.26
N THR A 481 68.97 6.97 0.59
CA THR A 481 69.26 7.79 1.76
C THR A 481 69.53 9.23 1.33
N TYR A 482 68.86 10.18 1.94
CA TYR A 482 69.00 11.58 1.63
C TYR A 482 69.01 12.45 2.89
N PHE A 483 69.46 13.68 2.69
CA PHE A 483 69.53 14.72 3.73
C PHE A 483 68.58 15.85 3.35
N THR A 484 67.86 16.38 4.33
CA THR A 484 67.06 17.57 4.16
C THR A 484 67.47 18.60 5.20
N CYS A 485 67.50 19.85 4.83
CA CYS A 485 67.58 20.90 5.83
C CYS A 485 66.20 21.00 6.54
N THR A 486 66.21 20.99 7.88
CA THR A 486 64.96 21.14 8.65
C THR A 486 64.38 22.54 8.60
N ASN A 487 65.16 23.49 8.15
CA ASN A 487 64.82 24.92 8.10
C ASN A 487 64.61 25.47 6.68
N CYS A 488 64.86 24.68 5.62
CA CYS A 488 64.60 25.08 4.22
C CYS A 488 64.48 23.88 3.30
N ASN A 489 64.05 24.10 2.06
CA ASN A 489 63.78 23.02 1.11
C ASN A 489 65.05 22.40 0.49
N TYR A 490 66.23 22.69 1.02
CA TYR A 490 67.41 22.02 0.54
C TYR A 490 67.36 20.55 0.85
N THR A 491 67.41 19.76 -0.17
CA THR A 491 67.33 18.30 -0.05
C THR A 491 68.20 17.62 -1.11
N THR A 492 68.76 16.49 -0.72
CA THR A 492 69.38 15.55 -1.64
C THR A 492 68.45 14.43 -2.07
N TYR A 493 67.14 14.54 -1.81
CA TYR A 493 66.15 13.56 -2.17
C TYR A 493 66.13 13.26 -3.67
N LYS A 494 66.08 11.97 -3.98
CA LYS A 494 65.94 11.51 -5.35
C LYS A 494 65.01 10.28 -5.35
N GLU A 495 63.95 10.43 -6.10
CA GLU A 495 62.89 9.44 -6.21
C GLU A 495 63.31 8.23 -7.06
N ILE A 496 62.84 7.07 -6.69
CA ILE A 496 62.88 5.83 -7.47
C ILE A 496 61.43 5.48 -7.84
N ALA A 497 61.13 5.46 -9.11
CA ALA A 497 59.77 5.22 -9.60
C ALA A 497 59.22 3.87 -9.15
N ALA A 498 57.90 3.80 -8.95
CA ALA A 498 57.18 2.54 -8.69
C ALA A 498 57.35 1.53 -9.82
N LEU A 499 57.48 0.27 -9.50
CA LEU A 499 57.83 -0.80 -10.43
C LEU A 499 56.71 -1.14 -11.44
N GLY A 500 55.52 -0.62 -11.19
CA GLY A 500 54.31 -0.99 -11.97
C GLY A 500 53.85 -2.43 -11.77
N HIS A 501 52.73 -2.74 -12.28
CA HIS A 501 52.19 -4.11 -12.23
C HIS A 501 52.69 -4.95 -13.40
N ASP A 502 53.18 -6.15 -13.09
CA ASP A 502 53.54 -7.16 -14.06
C ASP A 502 52.32 -8.06 -14.28
N LYS A 503 51.63 -7.80 -15.37
CA LYS A 503 50.26 -8.30 -15.60
C LYS A 503 50.25 -9.70 -16.20
N VAL A 504 49.46 -10.59 -15.59
CA VAL A 504 49.10 -11.90 -16.08
C VAL A 504 47.63 -11.89 -16.45
N SER A 505 47.34 -12.10 -17.72
CA SER A 505 45.99 -12.00 -18.26
C SER A 505 45.24 -13.35 -18.26
N HIS A 506 43.99 -13.29 -17.85
CA HIS A 506 43.06 -14.41 -17.77
C HIS A 506 41.91 -14.22 -18.75
N LYS A 507 41.51 -15.28 -19.42
CA LYS A 507 40.46 -15.22 -20.45
C LYS A 507 39.05 -15.08 -19.82
N ALA A 508 38.18 -14.40 -20.54
CA ALA A 508 36.77 -14.25 -20.17
C ALA A 508 35.99 -15.59 -20.23
N LYS A 509 34.97 -15.73 -19.42
CA LYS A 509 33.95 -16.79 -19.49
C LYS A 509 32.58 -16.14 -19.58
N ALA A 510 31.83 -16.48 -20.61
CA ALA A 510 30.45 -15.97 -20.74
C ALA A 510 29.51 -16.60 -19.71
N ALA A 511 28.60 -15.78 -19.15
CA ALA A 511 27.54 -16.26 -18.28
C ALA A 511 26.46 -17.00 -19.07
N THR A 512 25.90 -18.04 -18.47
CA THR A 512 24.75 -18.77 -19.00
C THR A 512 23.50 -18.47 -18.20
N CYS A 513 22.39 -19.10 -18.49
CA CYS A 513 21.18 -18.93 -17.71
C CYS A 513 21.35 -19.26 -16.23
N THR A 514 22.22 -20.19 -15.89
CA THR A 514 22.39 -20.76 -14.55
C THR A 514 23.79 -20.59 -13.97
N GLU A 515 24.76 -20.28 -14.79
CA GLU A 515 26.13 -20.14 -14.33
C GLU A 515 26.63 -18.71 -14.52
N LYS A 516 27.41 -18.28 -13.56
CA LYS A 516 28.11 -16.99 -13.60
C LYS A 516 29.27 -17.02 -14.59
N GLY A 517 29.56 -15.89 -15.18
CA GLY A 517 30.73 -15.68 -16.04
C GLY A 517 31.68 -14.63 -15.46
N TRP A 518 32.65 -14.24 -16.22
CA TRP A 518 33.56 -13.12 -15.92
C TRP A 518 34.18 -12.59 -17.19
N ASN A 519 34.50 -11.32 -17.19
CA ASN A 519 35.29 -10.72 -18.28
C ASN A 519 36.73 -11.18 -18.21
N ALA A 520 37.47 -10.99 -19.28
CA ALA A 520 38.90 -11.14 -19.21
C ALA A 520 39.47 -10.17 -18.15
N TYR A 521 40.38 -10.65 -17.35
CA TYR A 521 40.95 -9.86 -16.25
C TYR A 521 42.45 -10.11 -16.11
N ASP A 522 43.10 -9.18 -15.49
CA ASP A 522 44.52 -9.27 -15.22
C ASP A 522 44.75 -9.41 -13.70
N THR A 523 45.79 -10.17 -13.35
CA THR A 523 46.38 -10.22 -12.00
C THR A 523 47.83 -9.76 -12.08
N CYS A 524 48.42 -9.33 -11.00
CA CYS A 524 49.84 -8.96 -10.94
C CYS A 524 50.66 -10.14 -10.41
N SER A 525 51.83 -10.44 -11.04
CA SER A 525 52.74 -11.49 -10.58
C SER A 525 53.50 -11.14 -9.27
N ARG A 526 53.44 -9.86 -8.85
CA ARG A 526 54.25 -9.32 -7.72
C ARG A 526 53.44 -8.76 -6.58
N CYS A 527 52.10 -8.65 -6.70
CA CYS A 527 51.18 -8.18 -5.64
C CYS A 527 49.77 -8.67 -5.91
N ASP A 528 48.85 -8.42 -4.99
CA ASP A 528 47.47 -8.91 -5.02
C ASP A 528 46.55 -8.14 -5.98
N TYR A 529 47.10 -7.38 -6.92
CA TYR A 529 46.24 -6.65 -7.88
C TYR A 529 45.48 -7.61 -8.78
N THR A 530 44.21 -7.37 -8.92
CA THR A 530 43.33 -8.05 -9.86
C THR A 530 42.26 -7.12 -10.42
N SER A 531 41.98 -7.25 -11.69
CA SER A 531 40.85 -6.60 -12.34
C SER A 531 39.66 -7.55 -12.51
N TYR A 532 39.60 -8.67 -11.77
CA TYR A 532 38.50 -9.64 -11.84
C TYR A 532 37.16 -9.00 -11.55
N LYS A 533 36.22 -9.27 -12.43
CA LYS A 533 34.85 -8.82 -12.25
C LYS A 533 33.89 -9.92 -12.69
N GLU A 534 33.08 -10.35 -11.76
CA GLU A 534 32.09 -11.40 -11.99
C GLU A 534 30.91 -10.88 -12.83
N ILE A 535 30.38 -11.72 -13.66
CA ILE A 535 29.14 -11.51 -14.41
C ILE A 535 28.10 -12.50 -13.88
N ALA A 536 27.03 -11.99 -13.34
CA ALA A 536 25.96 -12.82 -12.82
C ALA A 536 25.34 -13.72 -13.90
N ALA A 537 24.82 -14.86 -13.49
CA ALA A 537 24.06 -15.72 -14.39
C ALA A 537 22.84 -14.98 -14.96
N LEU A 538 22.60 -15.20 -16.23
CA LEU A 538 21.62 -14.44 -17.02
C LEU A 538 20.17 -14.68 -16.61
N GLY A 539 19.91 -15.71 -15.83
CA GLY A 539 18.56 -16.14 -15.50
C GLY A 539 17.80 -16.68 -16.72
N HIS A 540 16.66 -17.24 -16.47
CA HIS A 540 15.76 -17.66 -17.53
C HIS A 540 14.86 -16.50 -17.97
N ASP A 541 14.73 -16.35 -19.27
CA ASP A 541 13.89 -15.32 -19.87
C ASP A 541 12.65 -15.98 -20.53
N PHE A 542 11.51 -15.75 -19.93
CA PHE A 542 10.21 -16.25 -20.40
C PHE A 542 9.33 -15.14 -21.00
N THR A 543 9.91 -14.06 -21.48
CA THR A 543 9.18 -12.90 -22.03
C THR A 543 8.60 -13.14 -23.43
N SER A 544 8.99 -14.23 -24.10
CA SER A 544 8.48 -14.58 -25.45
C SER A 544 6.95 -14.43 -25.52
N ASN A 545 6.47 -13.83 -26.59
CA ASN A 545 5.03 -13.70 -26.85
C ASN A 545 4.37 -15.01 -27.32
N THR A 546 5.16 -16.06 -27.59
CA THR A 546 4.66 -17.34 -28.11
C THR A 546 4.39 -18.30 -26.96
N TRP A 547 3.15 -18.64 -26.77
CA TRP A 547 2.74 -19.66 -25.82
C TRP A 547 2.92 -21.07 -26.42
N GLN A 548 3.44 -21.95 -25.62
CA GLN A 548 3.36 -23.40 -25.84
C GLN A 548 2.17 -23.93 -25.08
N SER A 549 1.47 -24.89 -25.60
CA SER A 549 0.31 -25.45 -24.93
C SER A 549 0.11 -26.93 -25.27
N ASP A 550 -0.39 -27.69 -24.32
CA ASP A 550 -0.92 -29.05 -24.52
C ASP A 550 -2.46 -29.05 -24.34
N ALA A 551 -3.06 -30.17 -24.12
CA ALA A 551 -4.50 -30.28 -23.97
C ALA A 551 -5.02 -29.62 -22.67
N HIS A 552 -4.18 -29.46 -21.65
CA HIS A 552 -4.55 -29.04 -20.32
C HIS A 552 -3.89 -27.74 -19.85
N ARG A 553 -2.70 -27.42 -20.39
CA ARG A 553 -1.86 -26.36 -19.88
C ARG A 553 -1.16 -25.57 -20.98
N HIS A 554 -0.73 -24.36 -20.64
CA HIS A 554 0.15 -23.54 -21.48
C HIS A 554 1.34 -23.04 -20.67
N TRP A 555 2.44 -22.73 -21.34
CA TRP A 555 3.68 -22.23 -20.75
C TRP A 555 4.50 -21.47 -21.79
N LYS A 556 5.48 -20.75 -21.33
CA LYS A 556 6.48 -20.11 -22.19
C LYS A 556 7.81 -20.86 -22.13
N LYS A 557 8.59 -20.82 -23.15
CA LYS A 557 9.97 -21.34 -23.16
C LYS A 557 10.96 -20.20 -22.93
N CYS A 558 12.04 -20.50 -22.23
CA CYS A 558 13.14 -19.55 -22.11
C CYS A 558 13.75 -19.26 -23.49
N SER A 559 13.87 -17.95 -23.82
CA SER A 559 14.44 -17.53 -25.11
C SER A 559 15.91 -17.91 -25.27
N ARG A 560 16.64 -18.04 -24.14
CA ARG A 560 18.09 -18.26 -24.12
C ARG A 560 18.51 -19.76 -24.09
N CYS A 561 17.77 -20.61 -23.38
CA CYS A 561 18.15 -22.03 -23.21
C CYS A 561 16.99 -23.00 -23.46
N LYS A 562 15.86 -22.53 -23.90
CA LYS A 562 14.64 -23.30 -24.21
C LYS A 562 14.01 -24.05 -23.03
N ALA A 563 14.47 -23.84 -21.79
CA ALA A 563 13.83 -24.41 -20.61
C ALA A 563 12.33 -23.99 -20.56
N ALA A 564 11.50 -24.89 -20.10
CA ALA A 564 10.07 -24.60 -19.98
C ALA A 564 9.80 -23.78 -18.73
N GLY A 565 9.06 -22.70 -18.89
CA GLY A 565 8.54 -21.91 -17.77
C GLY A 565 7.41 -22.64 -17.03
N LYS A 566 6.87 -21.97 -16.03
CA LYS A 566 5.76 -22.51 -15.23
C LYS A 566 4.58 -22.88 -16.16
N LYS A 567 4.15 -24.12 -16.07
CA LYS A 567 2.97 -24.60 -16.79
C LYS A 567 1.72 -24.26 -16.02
N THR A 568 0.84 -23.47 -16.60
CA THR A 568 -0.44 -23.08 -16.02
C THR A 568 -1.60 -23.71 -16.78
N GLN A 569 -2.67 -24.03 -16.09
CA GLN A 569 -3.86 -24.59 -16.71
C GLN A 569 -4.53 -23.57 -17.63
N HIS A 570 -5.26 -24.04 -18.61
CA HIS A 570 -6.09 -23.19 -19.45
C HIS A 570 -7.22 -22.58 -18.62
N THR A 571 -7.44 -21.27 -18.77
CA THR A 571 -8.45 -20.52 -18.03
C THR A 571 -9.13 -19.51 -18.93
N GLY A 572 -10.32 -19.08 -18.50
CA GLY A 572 -11.14 -18.09 -19.20
C GLY A 572 -11.91 -18.65 -20.38
N GLY A 573 -12.68 -17.81 -21.00
CA GLY A 573 -13.64 -18.21 -22.01
C GLY A 573 -14.83 -18.98 -21.42
N THR A 574 -15.85 -19.11 -22.20
CA THR A 574 -17.07 -19.82 -21.78
C THR A 574 -17.37 -20.89 -22.85
N ALA A 575 -17.51 -22.11 -22.42
CA ALA A 575 -17.98 -23.17 -23.30
C ALA A 575 -19.48 -22.99 -23.57
N THR A 576 -19.88 -23.39 -24.75
CA THR A 576 -21.28 -23.39 -25.13
C THR A 576 -21.70 -24.80 -25.57
N CYS A 577 -22.95 -24.97 -25.91
CA CYS A 577 -23.42 -26.24 -26.47
C CYS A 577 -22.77 -26.59 -27.82
N LYS A 578 -22.07 -25.65 -28.47
CA LYS A 578 -21.44 -25.82 -29.78
C LYS A 578 -19.94 -25.69 -29.73
N ASP A 579 -19.43 -24.81 -28.94
CA ASP A 579 -18.02 -24.48 -28.91
C ASP A 579 -17.42 -24.68 -27.51
N ARG A 580 -16.19 -25.17 -27.45
CA ARG A 580 -15.42 -25.31 -26.22
C ARG A 580 -14.93 -23.94 -25.75
N ALA A 581 -14.72 -23.78 -24.45
CA ALA A 581 -14.07 -22.60 -23.91
C ALA A 581 -12.69 -22.37 -24.56
N VAL A 582 -12.38 -21.13 -24.87
CA VAL A 582 -11.08 -20.75 -25.45
C VAL A 582 -10.26 -20.06 -24.36
N CYS A 583 -9.08 -20.58 -24.09
CA CYS A 583 -8.17 -20.00 -23.11
C CYS A 583 -7.84 -18.55 -23.45
N THR A 584 -8.11 -17.64 -22.54
CA THR A 584 -7.86 -16.20 -22.72
C THR A 584 -6.38 -15.85 -22.84
N THR A 585 -5.50 -16.72 -22.35
CA THR A 585 -4.06 -16.48 -22.36
C THR A 585 -3.35 -16.98 -23.61
N CYS A 586 -3.70 -18.16 -24.13
CA CYS A 586 -3.02 -18.79 -25.27
C CYS A 586 -3.93 -19.06 -26.46
N SER A 587 -5.17 -18.66 -26.40
CA SER A 587 -6.21 -18.77 -27.45
C SER A 587 -6.52 -20.20 -27.89
N LYS A 588 -6.15 -21.23 -27.12
CA LYS A 588 -6.46 -22.62 -27.42
C LYS A 588 -7.81 -23.02 -26.82
N ALA A 589 -8.61 -23.69 -27.60
CA ALA A 589 -9.85 -24.29 -27.12
C ALA A 589 -9.55 -25.47 -26.19
N TYR A 590 -10.23 -25.53 -25.04
CA TYR A 590 -9.98 -26.54 -24.01
C TYR A 590 -11.29 -26.96 -23.29
N GLY A 591 -11.22 -27.99 -22.49
CA GLY A 591 -12.39 -28.49 -21.76
C GLY A 591 -13.42 -29.19 -22.64
N THR A 592 -14.60 -29.36 -22.15
CA THR A 592 -15.75 -29.97 -22.83
C THR A 592 -16.77 -28.91 -23.24
N LEU A 593 -17.64 -29.24 -24.15
CA LEU A 593 -18.79 -28.39 -24.48
C LEU A 593 -19.72 -28.30 -23.26
N ASP A 594 -20.33 -27.17 -23.08
CA ASP A 594 -21.36 -26.97 -22.04
C ASP A 594 -22.76 -27.21 -22.64
N ALA A 595 -23.29 -28.40 -22.42
CA ALA A 595 -24.57 -28.79 -22.92
C ALA A 595 -25.75 -27.95 -22.39
N LYS A 596 -25.53 -27.15 -21.32
CA LYS A 596 -26.56 -26.28 -20.71
C LYS A 596 -26.48 -24.85 -21.20
N HIS A 597 -25.33 -24.43 -21.73
CA HIS A 597 -25.12 -23.09 -22.25
C HIS A 597 -25.49 -23.05 -23.75
N HIS A 598 -26.74 -22.95 -24.02
CA HIS A 598 -27.29 -22.93 -25.36
C HIS A 598 -27.03 -21.62 -26.09
N VAL A 599 -26.58 -21.71 -27.36
CA VAL A 599 -26.27 -20.56 -28.22
C VAL A 599 -26.89 -20.71 -29.61
N GLY A 600 -27.07 -19.59 -30.31
CA GLY A 600 -27.60 -19.59 -31.67
C GLY A 600 -29.11 -19.30 -31.77
N GLY A 601 -29.73 -18.93 -30.67
CA GLY A 601 -31.14 -18.61 -30.58
C GLY A 601 -32.04 -19.87 -30.51
N MET A 602 -33.31 -19.65 -30.44
CA MET A 602 -34.32 -20.71 -30.36
C MET A 602 -35.02 -20.91 -31.69
N GLU A 603 -35.49 -22.09 -31.93
CA GLU A 603 -36.38 -22.44 -33.02
C GLU A 603 -37.58 -23.19 -32.47
N ILE A 604 -38.74 -22.77 -32.87
CA ILE A 604 -39.99 -23.48 -32.53
C ILE A 604 -40.28 -24.49 -33.63
N ARG A 605 -40.49 -25.73 -33.25
CA ARG A 605 -40.85 -26.85 -34.14
C ARG A 605 -42.10 -27.52 -33.61
N ASP A 606 -42.72 -28.28 -34.46
CA ASP A 606 -43.92 -29.08 -34.16
C ASP A 606 -45.12 -28.23 -33.70
N MET A 607 -45.18 -26.98 -34.16
CA MET A 607 -46.31 -26.11 -33.94
C MET A 607 -47.53 -26.64 -34.73
N VAL A 608 -48.63 -26.70 -34.11
CA VAL A 608 -49.88 -27.12 -34.74
C VAL A 608 -50.95 -26.10 -34.42
N GLU A 609 -51.49 -25.51 -35.42
CA GLU A 609 -52.58 -24.55 -35.24
C GLU A 609 -53.87 -25.28 -34.76
N PRO A 610 -54.59 -24.68 -33.83
CA PRO A 610 -55.84 -25.25 -33.38
C PRO A 610 -56.94 -25.11 -34.44
N THR A 611 -57.78 -26.10 -34.50
CA THR A 611 -58.99 -26.06 -35.36
C THR A 611 -60.22 -26.21 -34.50
N THR A 612 -61.38 -26.07 -35.10
CA THR A 612 -62.66 -26.29 -34.38
C THR A 612 -62.92 -27.70 -33.93
N LYS A 613 -62.09 -28.68 -34.36
CA LYS A 613 -62.19 -30.11 -34.01
C LYS A 613 -60.99 -30.68 -33.30
N LYS A 614 -59.87 -30.00 -33.35
CA LYS A 614 -58.63 -30.47 -32.74
C LYS A 614 -57.90 -29.32 -32.06
N ALA A 615 -57.43 -29.58 -30.87
CA ALA A 615 -56.54 -28.67 -30.16
C ALA A 615 -55.19 -28.51 -30.91
N GLY A 616 -54.67 -27.31 -30.93
CA GLY A 616 -53.35 -27.04 -31.45
C GLY A 616 -52.25 -27.24 -30.40
N HIS A 617 -51.04 -26.88 -30.75
CA HIS A 617 -49.88 -26.94 -29.90
C HIS A 617 -48.91 -25.81 -30.26
N THR A 618 -48.41 -25.04 -29.28
CA THR A 618 -47.56 -23.89 -29.54
C THR A 618 -46.16 -24.25 -30.11
N GLY A 619 -45.92 -25.53 -30.25
CA GLY A 619 -44.62 -26.04 -30.71
C GLY A 619 -43.57 -26.09 -29.61
N ASN A 620 -42.66 -27.01 -29.73
CA ASN A 620 -41.53 -27.18 -28.81
C ASN A 620 -40.40 -26.23 -29.19
N SER A 621 -39.69 -25.69 -28.20
CA SER A 621 -38.52 -24.89 -28.49
C SER A 621 -37.24 -25.71 -28.47
N TYR A 622 -36.39 -25.47 -29.41
CA TYR A 622 -35.08 -26.13 -29.57
C TYR A 622 -33.95 -25.11 -29.69
N CYS A 623 -32.79 -25.44 -29.19
CA CYS A 623 -31.57 -24.65 -29.41
C CYS A 623 -31.08 -24.84 -30.85
N LYS A 624 -30.95 -23.78 -31.59
CA LYS A 624 -30.40 -23.83 -32.97
C LYS A 624 -28.91 -24.23 -33.02
N GLY A 625 -28.18 -24.03 -31.93
CA GLY A 625 -26.75 -24.34 -31.88
C GLY A 625 -26.48 -25.84 -31.73
N CYS A 626 -27.20 -26.55 -30.89
CA CYS A 626 -26.96 -27.98 -30.58
C CYS A 626 -28.19 -28.87 -30.80
N ASN A 627 -29.25 -28.34 -31.27
CA ASN A 627 -30.53 -29.06 -31.55
C ASN A 627 -31.22 -29.70 -30.33
N THR A 628 -30.80 -29.30 -29.11
CA THR A 628 -31.43 -29.81 -27.87
C THR A 628 -32.80 -29.15 -27.66
N LYS A 629 -33.77 -29.93 -27.26
CA LYS A 629 -35.09 -29.42 -26.86
C LYS A 629 -34.96 -28.65 -25.55
N LEU A 630 -35.43 -27.41 -25.55
CA LEU A 630 -35.34 -26.50 -24.40
C LEU A 630 -36.63 -26.45 -23.58
N SER A 631 -37.75 -26.53 -24.25
CA SER A 631 -39.03 -26.57 -23.58
C SER A 631 -40.11 -27.27 -24.41
N ASP A 632 -41.07 -27.77 -23.76
CA ASP A 632 -42.30 -28.29 -24.38
C ASP A 632 -43.25 -27.13 -24.66
N GLY A 633 -43.91 -27.22 -25.79
CA GLY A 633 -45.02 -26.33 -26.09
C GLY A 633 -46.26 -26.66 -25.29
N THR A 634 -47.15 -25.74 -25.23
CA THR A 634 -48.43 -25.91 -24.55
C THR A 634 -49.54 -26.23 -25.54
N VAL A 635 -50.52 -26.94 -25.09
CA VAL A 635 -51.72 -27.21 -25.86
C VAL A 635 -52.51 -25.91 -26.05
N ILE A 636 -52.87 -25.61 -27.28
CA ILE A 636 -53.77 -24.49 -27.62
C ILE A 636 -55.20 -25.10 -27.71
N PRO A 637 -56.12 -24.63 -26.92
CA PRO A 637 -57.50 -25.14 -26.98
C PRO A 637 -58.09 -25.04 -28.38
N VAL A 638 -59.05 -25.90 -28.67
CA VAL A 638 -59.82 -25.83 -29.93
C VAL A 638 -60.48 -24.44 -30.07
N ILE A 639 -60.59 -23.96 -31.28
CA ILE A 639 -61.25 -22.66 -31.57
C ILE A 639 -62.76 -22.89 -31.35
N SER A 640 -63.34 -22.17 -30.40
CA SER A 640 -64.79 -22.14 -30.22
C SER A 640 -65.44 -21.38 -31.37
N ASN A 641 -66.53 -21.97 -31.92
CA ASN A 641 -67.35 -21.34 -32.97
C ASN A 641 -67.99 -20.05 -32.45
#